data_ff71c04faf7075999b795e7d482f12e2
#
_entry.id   ff71c04faf7075999b795e7d482f12e2
#
_cell.length_a   1.000
_cell.length_b   1.000
_cell.length_c   1.000
_cell.angle_alpha   90.00
_cell.angle_beta   90.00
_cell.angle_gamma   90.00
#
_symmetry.space_group_name_H-M   'P 1'
#
loop_
_entity.id
_entity.type
_entity.pdbx_description
1 polymer ?
#
loop_
_entity_poly.entity_id
_entity_poly.type
_entity_poly.pdbx_seq_one_letter_code
_entity_poly.pdbx_strand_id
1 'polypeptide(L)'
;MASLHRPVLIAAMAAAALTAAACHREGAQPAADSHAEHAPSTPKLGDFGFDAAGMDRSVAPGDDFFGYASGNWVRTTQIPEDRSSFNSFVSIAIETERHSRDIIEGAAANDRVTGEDKQIGDYYAAYMDEASIETKGVRPVQPELEAIAQLGDKQALARTLGGQLRADVDLLNATNFYTDRLFGLWVSQDLHHPGRYAPYLVQGGLGMPERSFYLDGGRMADLREAYRAHIVKVLELAGIADAAARAERIVALETAMARVHATPERTNNVQAGANAWKQADFAHNAPGLEWALFFDAAGLKAQQDFIVWQPEAVRGLSALVQSEPLQTWKDYLSFRALDRASPYLSKSFADERFAFYGTTLEGTPQQRQRWKRGIDATNAALGEAVGKRYVQKYVSAQTKTRAEEMVKNLVTAFGRRIDALEWMTPETKQHAKAKIAGLTVAVGYPDSWRDYSALEVRRDDALGNVERAQLFEYRRNLAKLGKAVDHREWYMLPQEVNALNVPLENRLIFPAAILQPPFFDPAADDAVNYGAIGAVIGHEISHSFDNMGALFDEHGELHNWWTPQDLKKFEAAGNALAAQFSAYKPFDDLSVNGKLTLGENIADVAGLATAYDAYQLSLQGKQPQTIDGFSPDQRFFLGFAQAWRGKYRDAALRNAVLTDVHAPGRFRAQTVRNVDAWYPAFDVKPEQQLYLAPEQRVKIW
;
A
#
# COMPACT_ATOMS: atom_id res chain seq x y z
N MET A 1 -33.19 17.53 53.45
CA MET A 1 -32.76 18.27 54.67
C MET A 1 -31.50 18.98 54.25
N ALA A 2 -31.62 20.22 53.98
CA ALA A 2 -31.19 21.40 54.73
C ALA A 2 -29.66 21.55 54.63
N SER A 3 -29.05 22.59 54.19
CA SER A 3 -29.29 24.00 53.84
C SER A 3 -27.94 24.72 53.96
N LEU A 4 -27.60 25.59 52.99
CA LEU A 4 -27.14 27.00 53.11
C LEU A 4 -25.78 27.23 53.84
N HIS A 5 -24.84 28.08 53.44
CA HIS A 5 -24.95 29.47 52.98
C HIS A 5 -23.65 29.97 52.34
N ARG A 6 -23.76 30.89 51.38
CA ARG A 6 -22.80 31.96 51.02
C ARG A 6 -22.97 33.13 52.01
N PRO A 7 -22.04 34.13 52.11
CA PRO A 7 -21.98 35.33 51.30
C PRO A 7 -20.53 35.85 51.03
N VAL A 8 -20.18 36.53 49.96
CA VAL A 8 -20.37 37.94 49.42
C VAL A 8 -19.96 39.05 50.37
N LEU A 9 -19.00 39.92 49.90
CA LEU A 9 -18.96 41.40 49.85
C LEU A 9 -17.51 41.91 49.65
N ILE A 10 -17.16 42.57 48.55
CA ILE A 10 -17.29 43.99 48.15
C ILE A 10 -16.19 44.91 48.71
N ALA A 11 -15.38 45.41 47.78
CA ALA A 11 -14.87 46.72 47.44
C ALA A 11 -14.26 47.66 48.50
N ALA A 12 -13.18 48.33 48.15
CA ALA A 12 -13.14 49.78 47.91
C ALA A 12 -11.76 50.28 47.48
N MET A 13 -11.80 51.30 46.60
CA MET A 13 -10.72 52.10 46.06
C MET A 13 -10.00 52.94 47.10
N ALA A 14 -8.74 53.30 46.80
CA ALA A 14 -8.24 54.69 47.00
C ALA A 14 -7.02 54.96 46.11
N ALA A 15 -7.08 56.02 45.39
CA ALA A 15 -6.04 56.62 44.54
C ALA A 15 -5.16 57.58 45.38
N ALA A 16 -3.86 57.63 45.05
CA ALA A 16 -3.06 58.82 45.24
C ALA A 16 -1.89 58.81 44.27
N ALA A 17 -1.70 59.94 43.60
CA ALA A 17 -0.78 60.24 42.53
C ALA A 17 0.53 60.88 43.03
N LEU A 18 1.48 61.04 42.08
CA LEU A 18 2.69 61.90 42.02
C LEU A 18 3.97 61.22 42.53
N THR A 19 5.09 61.15 41.81
CA THR A 19 5.76 62.04 40.85
C THR A 19 6.85 61.34 40.10
N ALA A 20 7.24 61.85 38.96
CA ALA A 20 8.19 61.42 37.94
C ALA A 20 9.63 61.22 38.44
N ALA A 21 10.27 60.17 37.91
CA ALA A 21 11.68 60.23 37.51
C ALA A 21 11.90 59.32 36.28
N ALA A 22 12.28 59.94 35.18
CA ALA A 22 12.58 59.29 33.92
C ALA A 22 13.86 58.48 34.03
N CYS A 23 13.77 57.18 33.71
CA CYS A 23 14.89 56.38 33.21
C CYS A 23 14.38 55.55 32.04
N HIS A 24 14.88 55.84 30.87
CA HIS A 24 14.71 55.09 29.66
C HIS A 24 15.09 53.61 29.93
N ARG A 25 14.15 52.71 29.83
CA ARG A 25 14.35 51.33 29.50
C ARG A 25 13.54 51.05 28.24
N GLU A 26 14.27 50.75 27.17
CA GLU A 26 13.73 50.23 25.94
C GLU A 26 12.81 49.06 26.24
N GLY A 27 11.57 49.20 25.86
CA GLY A 27 10.61 48.10 25.88
C GLY A 27 11.01 47.04 24.85
N ALA A 28 11.28 45.84 25.29
CA ALA A 28 11.32 44.69 24.42
C ALA A 28 9.90 44.53 23.82
N GLN A 29 9.74 44.86 22.55
CA GLN A 29 8.62 44.37 21.74
C GLN A 29 8.65 42.84 21.75
N PRO A 30 7.49 42.14 21.82
CA PRO A 30 7.45 40.75 21.54
C PRO A 30 7.98 40.56 20.11
N ALA A 31 8.96 39.68 19.97
CA ALA A 31 9.50 39.28 18.68
C ALA A 31 8.31 38.85 17.79
N ALA A 32 8.04 39.65 16.77
CA ALA A 32 7.25 39.21 15.64
C ALA A 32 7.99 38.00 15.07
N ASP A 33 7.32 36.83 15.04
CA ASP A 33 7.78 35.69 14.29
C ASP A 33 8.08 36.18 12.86
N SER A 34 9.35 36.38 12.58
CA SER A 34 9.82 36.55 11.24
C SER A 34 9.64 35.20 10.54
N HIS A 35 8.48 35.01 9.90
CA HIS A 35 8.41 34.13 8.76
C HIS A 35 9.39 34.71 7.74
N ALA A 36 10.62 34.24 7.80
CA ALA A 36 11.57 34.40 6.73
C ALA A 36 10.90 33.82 5.49
N GLU A 37 10.45 34.67 4.56
CA GLU A 37 10.22 34.26 3.19
C GLU A 37 11.55 33.62 2.74
N HIS A 38 11.57 32.28 2.75
CA HIS A 38 12.69 31.56 2.16
C HIS A 38 12.65 31.91 0.67
N ALA A 39 13.74 32.49 0.19
CA ALA A 39 13.99 32.66 -1.23
C ALA A 39 13.66 31.31 -1.92
N PRO A 40 13.06 31.32 -3.12
CA PRO A 40 12.68 30.10 -3.80
C PRO A 40 13.90 29.19 -3.88
N SER A 41 13.83 28.05 -3.21
CA SER A 41 14.87 27.02 -3.28
C SER A 41 14.95 26.56 -4.73
N THR A 42 16.16 26.36 -5.24
CA THR A 42 16.32 25.74 -6.57
C THR A 42 15.72 24.33 -6.55
N PRO A 43 15.11 23.87 -7.66
CA PRO A 43 14.61 22.52 -7.77
C PRO A 43 15.69 21.47 -7.41
N LYS A 44 15.28 20.36 -6.81
CA LYS A 44 16.22 19.28 -6.46
C LYS A 44 16.66 18.46 -7.67
N LEU A 45 15.91 18.51 -8.78
CA LEU A 45 16.21 17.79 -10.01
C LEU A 45 16.34 18.78 -11.18
N GLY A 46 17.53 18.85 -11.78
CA GLY A 46 17.78 19.74 -12.92
C GLY A 46 17.43 21.20 -12.64
N ASP A 47 17.32 22.00 -13.68
CA ASP A 47 17.10 23.46 -13.54
C ASP A 47 15.64 23.85 -13.29
N PHE A 48 14.68 22.94 -13.57
CA PHE A 48 13.26 23.23 -13.45
C PHE A 48 12.41 22.04 -12.93
N GLY A 49 13.03 21.03 -12.35
CA GLY A 49 12.34 19.97 -11.59
C GLY A 49 12.31 18.61 -12.26
N PHE A 50 12.97 18.40 -13.42
CA PHE A 50 13.14 17.05 -13.98
C PHE A 50 14.57 16.77 -14.45
N ASP A 51 14.89 15.50 -14.65
CA ASP A 51 16.21 15.01 -14.96
C ASP A 51 16.44 15.00 -16.49
N ALA A 52 16.85 16.14 -17.06
CA ALA A 52 17.18 16.25 -18.49
C ALA A 52 18.37 15.37 -18.91
N ALA A 53 19.33 15.10 -18.02
CA ALA A 53 20.48 14.25 -18.26
C ALA A 53 20.10 12.75 -18.34
N GLY A 54 19.02 12.36 -17.66
CA GLY A 54 18.47 11.00 -17.70
C GLY A 54 17.75 10.65 -18.99
N MET A 55 17.46 11.60 -19.86
CA MET A 55 16.80 11.39 -21.15
C MET A 55 17.72 10.76 -22.18
N ASP A 56 17.14 10.04 -23.15
CA ASP A 56 17.82 9.61 -24.37
C ASP A 56 17.20 10.28 -25.60
N ARG A 57 17.77 11.40 -26.00
CA ARG A 57 17.25 12.19 -27.15
C ARG A 57 17.49 11.52 -28.50
N SER A 58 18.19 10.39 -28.57
CA SER A 58 18.36 9.60 -29.79
C SER A 58 17.14 8.71 -30.08
N VAL A 59 16.29 8.48 -29.10
CA VAL A 59 15.03 7.73 -29.22
C VAL A 59 13.93 8.69 -29.67
N ALA A 60 13.16 8.30 -30.68
CA ALA A 60 11.99 9.08 -31.08
C ALA A 60 10.86 8.91 -30.03
N PRO A 61 10.29 10.01 -29.50
CA PRO A 61 9.26 9.93 -28.45
C PRO A 61 8.02 9.15 -28.88
N GLY A 62 7.66 9.15 -30.14
CA GLY A 62 6.55 8.37 -30.69
C GLY A 62 6.83 6.89 -30.89
N ASP A 63 8.09 6.44 -30.76
CA ASP A 63 8.45 5.02 -30.83
C ASP A 63 8.60 4.38 -29.44
N ASP A 64 9.27 5.06 -28.51
CA ASP A 64 9.41 4.63 -27.12
C ASP A 64 9.50 5.86 -26.21
N PHE A 65 8.38 6.30 -25.65
CA PHE A 65 8.34 7.49 -24.82
C PHE A 65 9.08 7.30 -23.49
N PHE A 66 9.04 6.09 -22.91
CA PHE A 66 9.84 5.76 -21.75
C PHE A 66 11.34 5.84 -22.03
N GLY A 67 11.77 5.24 -23.14
CA GLY A 67 13.15 5.30 -23.60
C GLY A 67 13.61 6.73 -23.85
N TYR A 68 12.80 7.56 -24.51
CA TYR A 68 13.08 8.98 -24.71
C TYR A 68 13.25 9.74 -23.39
N ALA A 69 12.31 9.58 -22.47
CA ALA A 69 12.28 10.34 -21.20
C ALA A 69 13.30 9.85 -20.18
N SER A 70 13.72 8.57 -20.22
CA SER A 70 14.50 7.94 -19.14
C SER A 70 15.59 6.98 -19.62
N GLY A 71 15.87 6.87 -20.92
CA GLY A 71 16.76 5.85 -21.47
C GLY A 71 18.19 5.94 -20.96
N ASN A 72 18.75 7.14 -20.80
CA ASN A 72 20.08 7.32 -20.22
C ASN A 72 20.09 6.96 -18.73
N TRP A 73 19.08 7.37 -17.98
CA TRP A 73 18.93 6.98 -16.58
C TRP A 73 18.88 5.45 -16.44
N VAL A 74 18.14 4.75 -17.30
CA VAL A 74 18.07 3.27 -17.30
C VAL A 74 19.45 2.65 -17.55
N ARG A 75 20.25 3.21 -18.48
CA ARG A 75 21.59 2.69 -18.78
C ARG A 75 22.60 2.93 -17.65
N THR A 76 22.55 4.09 -17.03
CA THR A 76 23.57 4.53 -16.05
C THR A 76 23.23 4.18 -14.62
N THR A 77 21.95 4.00 -14.27
CA THR A 77 21.52 3.69 -12.92
C THR A 77 21.66 2.20 -12.62
N GLN A 78 22.24 1.88 -11.47
CA GLN A 78 22.34 0.51 -10.96
C GLN A 78 21.17 0.22 -9.99
N ILE A 79 20.62 -0.98 -10.05
CA ILE A 79 19.72 -1.47 -8.98
C ILE A 79 20.59 -1.78 -7.77
N PRO A 80 20.34 -1.19 -6.59
CA PRO A 80 21.09 -1.54 -5.38
C PRO A 80 21.11 -3.05 -5.15
N GLU A 81 22.21 -3.57 -4.63
CA GLU A 81 22.39 -5.03 -4.45
C GLU A 81 21.36 -5.61 -3.46
N ASP A 82 20.87 -4.80 -2.53
CA ASP A 82 19.88 -5.15 -1.52
C ASP A 82 18.41 -4.90 -1.96
N ARG A 83 18.18 -4.71 -3.26
CA ARG A 83 16.85 -4.45 -3.84
C ARG A 83 16.59 -5.31 -5.08
N SER A 84 15.34 -5.68 -5.30
CA SER A 84 14.88 -6.39 -6.51
C SER A 84 14.53 -5.44 -7.66
N SER A 85 14.31 -4.16 -7.33
CA SER A 85 14.01 -3.08 -8.29
C SER A 85 14.55 -1.74 -7.80
N PHE A 86 14.63 -0.78 -8.74
CA PHE A 86 14.90 0.62 -8.40
C PHE A 86 14.07 1.53 -9.31
N ASN A 87 13.26 2.39 -8.71
CA ASN A 87 12.34 3.30 -9.38
C ASN A 87 12.18 4.60 -8.57
N SER A 88 11.32 5.51 -9.04
CA SER A 88 11.07 6.79 -8.36
C SER A 88 10.55 6.62 -6.92
N PHE A 89 9.63 5.67 -6.69
CA PHE A 89 9.12 5.36 -5.34
C PHE A 89 10.22 4.85 -4.43
N VAL A 90 11.04 3.90 -4.91
CA VAL A 90 12.16 3.34 -4.15
C VAL A 90 13.21 4.41 -3.82
N SER A 91 13.44 5.37 -4.71
CA SER A 91 14.40 6.45 -4.46
C SER A 91 13.97 7.34 -3.27
N ILE A 92 12.68 7.67 -3.18
CA ILE A 92 12.12 8.40 -2.04
C ILE A 92 12.07 7.52 -0.79
N ALA A 93 11.70 6.23 -0.94
CA ALA A 93 11.66 5.29 0.19
C ALA A 93 13.03 5.13 0.86
N ILE A 94 14.14 5.21 0.11
CA ILE A 94 15.50 5.22 0.68
C ILE A 94 15.74 6.49 1.52
N GLU A 95 15.24 7.63 1.09
CA GLU A 95 15.38 8.86 1.87
C GLU A 95 14.48 8.85 3.13
N THR A 96 13.24 8.39 3.01
CA THR A 96 12.36 8.20 4.18
C THR A 96 12.87 7.13 5.15
N GLU A 97 13.54 6.10 4.64
CA GLU A 97 14.23 5.10 5.48
C GLU A 97 15.33 5.77 6.32
N ARG A 98 16.11 6.70 5.73
CA ARG A 98 17.14 7.48 6.46
C ARG A 98 16.52 8.40 7.51
N HIS A 99 15.42 9.07 7.19
CA HIS A 99 14.67 9.89 8.14
C HIS A 99 14.09 9.05 9.29
N SER A 100 13.51 7.90 8.99
CA SER A 100 13.00 6.96 9.99
C SER A 100 14.12 6.41 10.87
N ARG A 101 15.30 6.13 10.27
CA ARG A 101 16.50 5.72 11.01
C ARG A 101 16.92 6.75 12.05
N ASP A 102 17.00 8.03 11.67
CA ASP A 102 17.38 9.11 12.55
C ASP A 102 16.42 9.25 13.76
N ILE A 103 15.12 9.03 13.54
CA ILE A 103 14.11 9.02 14.61
C ILE A 103 14.28 7.80 15.53
N ILE A 104 14.34 6.62 14.94
CA ILE A 104 14.30 5.33 15.65
C ILE A 104 15.62 5.10 16.43
N GLU A 105 16.78 5.32 15.79
CA GLU A 105 18.08 5.20 16.46
C GLU A 105 18.26 6.28 17.53
N GLY A 106 17.74 7.51 17.29
CA GLY A 106 17.72 8.55 18.30
C GLY A 106 16.92 8.17 19.55
N ALA A 107 15.77 7.50 19.37
CA ALA A 107 14.97 6.97 20.47
C ALA A 107 15.69 5.81 21.19
N ALA A 108 16.32 4.89 20.45
CA ALA A 108 17.03 3.74 21.01
C ALA A 108 18.29 4.11 21.80
N ALA A 109 18.96 5.20 21.42
CA ALA A 109 20.17 5.68 22.07
C ALA A 109 19.91 6.55 23.32
N ASN A 110 18.68 6.95 23.58
CA ASN A 110 18.33 7.85 24.67
C ASN A 110 17.59 7.13 25.81
N ASP A 111 18.31 6.76 26.86
CA ASP A 111 17.74 6.04 28.02
C ASP A 111 16.73 6.88 28.85
N ARG A 112 16.57 8.17 28.53
CA ARG A 112 15.62 9.06 29.26
C ARG A 112 14.26 9.18 28.60
N VAL A 113 14.07 8.61 27.40
CA VAL A 113 12.78 8.64 26.71
C VAL A 113 11.74 7.79 27.45
N THR A 114 10.49 8.20 27.33
CA THR A 114 9.33 7.53 27.94
C THR A 114 8.21 7.40 26.92
N GLY A 115 7.14 6.66 27.26
CA GLY A 115 5.99 6.50 26.37
C GLY A 115 6.34 5.89 25.02
N GLU A 116 5.76 6.43 23.95
CA GLU A 116 5.96 5.95 22.57
C GLU A 116 7.45 5.94 22.15
N ASP A 117 8.22 6.97 22.51
CA ASP A 117 9.64 7.02 22.13
C ASP A 117 10.45 5.87 22.80
N LYS A 118 10.10 5.50 24.04
CA LYS A 118 10.68 4.33 24.67
C LYS A 118 10.29 3.04 23.98
N GLN A 119 9.01 2.88 23.58
CA GLN A 119 8.55 1.71 22.85
C GLN A 119 9.27 1.58 21.49
N ILE A 120 9.43 2.69 20.74
CA ILE A 120 10.17 2.73 19.49
C ILE A 120 11.63 2.28 19.70
N GLY A 121 12.31 2.87 20.68
CA GLY A 121 13.71 2.56 20.97
C GLY A 121 13.94 1.13 21.43
N ASP A 122 13.09 0.62 22.34
CA ASP A 122 13.20 -0.75 22.88
C ASP A 122 12.87 -1.81 21.82
N TYR A 123 11.88 -1.54 20.93
CA TYR A 123 11.54 -2.46 19.85
C TYR A 123 12.71 -2.62 18.88
N TYR A 124 13.26 -1.51 18.42
CA TYR A 124 14.43 -1.51 17.54
C TYR A 124 15.66 -2.15 18.19
N ALA A 125 15.95 -1.80 19.45
CA ALA A 125 17.09 -2.35 20.17
C ALA A 125 16.98 -3.88 20.34
N ALA A 126 15.79 -4.41 20.61
CA ALA A 126 15.55 -5.85 20.69
C ALA A 126 15.88 -6.54 19.36
N TYR A 127 15.49 -5.93 18.23
CA TYR A 127 15.81 -6.46 16.90
C TYR A 127 17.31 -6.38 16.56
N MET A 128 18.00 -5.34 17.02
CA MET A 128 19.42 -5.11 16.74
C MET A 128 20.37 -5.93 17.63
N ASP A 129 19.89 -6.52 18.73
CA ASP A 129 20.70 -7.34 19.64
C ASP A 129 20.96 -8.74 19.08
N GLU A 130 21.85 -8.79 18.06
CA GLU A 130 22.23 -10.04 17.39
C GLU A 130 22.82 -11.05 18.37
N ALA A 131 23.63 -10.60 19.34
CA ALA A 131 24.28 -11.50 20.30
C ALA A 131 23.24 -12.26 21.17
N SER A 132 22.23 -11.55 21.65
CA SER A 132 21.12 -12.16 22.40
C SER A 132 20.30 -13.10 21.50
N ILE A 133 19.98 -12.70 20.27
CA ILE A 133 19.22 -13.50 19.29
C ILE A 133 19.98 -14.79 18.96
N GLU A 134 21.29 -14.71 18.65
CA GLU A 134 22.12 -15.90 18.41
C GLU A 134 22.15 -16.84 19.63
N THR A 135 22.31 -16.29 20.82
CA THR A 135 22.31 -17.08 22.05
C THR A 135 20.98 -17.78 22.32
N LYS A 136 19.86 -17.13 21.97
CA LYS A 136 18.51 -17.72 22.09
C LYS A 136 18.24 -18.80 21.04
N GLY A 137 18.81 -18.65 19.83
CA GLY A 137 18.62 -19.58 18.70
C GLY A 137 17.13 -19.78 18.39
N VAL A 138 16.68 -21.04 18.34
CA VAL A 138 15.28 -21.43 18.05
C VAL A 138 14.35 -21.34 19.27
N ARG A 139 14.90 -21.16 20.49
CA ARG A 139 14.09 -21.17 21.73
C ARG A 139 12.90 -20.24 21.75
N PRO A 140 12.92 -19.02 21.18
CA PRO A 140 11.76 -18.13 21.21
C PRO A 140 10.50 -18.70 20.53
N VAL A 141 10.65 -19.54 19.51
CA VAL A 141 9.52 -20.19 18.79
C VAL A 141 9.17 -21.57 19.36
N GLN A 142 10.00 -22.10 20.26
CA GLN A 142 9.80 -23.44 20.84
C GLN A 142 8.44 -23.66 21.48
N PRO A 143 7.85 -22.72 22.27
CA PRO A 143 6.51 -22.92 22.85
C PRO A 143 5.42 -23.13 21.79
N GLU A 144 5.48 -22.43 20.65
CA GLU A 144 4.54 -22.65 19.54
C GLU A 144 4.73 -24.03 18.90
N LEU A 145 5.98 -24.44 18.66
CA LEU A 145 6.30 -25.77 18.12
C LEU A 145 5.82 -26.90 19.04
N GLU A 146 5.99 -26.77 20.35
CA GLU A 146 5.51 -27.74 21.34
C GLU A 146 3.99 -27.82 21.38
N ALA A 147 3.30 -26.67 21.33
CA ALA A 147 1.85 -26.63 21.25
C ALA A 147 1.33 -27.32 19.98
N ILE A 148 1.97 -27.09 18.83
CA ILE A 148 1.64 -27.76 17.57
C ILE A 148 1.89 -29.28 17.68
N ALA A 149 3.01 -29.71 18.25
CA ALA A 149 3.32 -31.12 18.42
C ALA A 149 2.30 -31.86 19.29
N GLN A 150 1.71 -31.19 20.29
CA GLN A 150 0.71 -31.71 21.20
C GLN A 150 -0.72 -31.75 20.65
N LEU A 151 -0.98 -31.27 19.42
CA LEU A 151 -2.32 -31.34 18.83
C LEU A 151 -2.80 -32.81 18.80
N GLY A 152 -3.91 -33.11 19.45
CA GLY A 152 -4.45 -34.47 19.58
C GLY A 152 -5.44 -34.82 18.48
N ASP A 153 -6.17 -33.84 17.96
CA ASP A 153 -7.28 -34.07 17.03
C ASP A 153 -7.56 -32.83 16.14
N LYS A 154 -8.56 -32.94 15.27
CA LYS A 154 -8.98 -31.85 14.37
C LYS A 154 -9.69 -30.71 15.09
N GLN A 155 -10.25 -30.94 16.29
CA GLN A 155 -10.84 -29.88 17.11
C GLN A 155 -9.77 -28.97 17.70
N ALA A 156 -8.68 -29.58 18.22
CA ALA A 156 -7.50 -28.83 18.66
C ALA A 156 -6.87 -28.05 17.49
N LEU A 157 -6.79 -28.65 16.30
CA LEU A 157 -6.34 -27.99 15.08
C LEU A 157 -7.22 -26.78 14.74
N ALA A 158 -8.55 -26.90 14.80
CA ALA A 158 -9.47 -25.80 14.55
C ALA A 158 -9.27 -24.62 15.52
N ARG A 159 -9.06 -24.89 16.82
CA ARG A 159 -8.73 -23.85 17.80
C ARG A 159 -7.39 -23.17 17.50
N THR A 160 -6.39 -23.94 17.12
CA THR A 160 -5.07 -23.40 16.78
C THR A 160 -5.16 -22.48 15.54
N LEU A 161 -5.82 -22.92 14.48
CA LEU A 161 -6.02 -22.12 13.27
C LEU A 161 -6.80 -20.82 13.58
N GLY A 162 -7.85 -20.88 14.41
CA GLY A 162 -8.58 -19.70 14.85
C GLY A 162 -7.73 -18.75 15.71
N GLY A 163 -6.95 -19.27 16.66
CA GLY A 163 -6.05 -18.47 17.50
C GLY A 163 -4.91 -17.79 16.72
N GLN A 164 -4.54 -18.35 15.57
CA GLN A 164 -3.53 -17.77 14.68
C GLN A 164 -4.10 -16.72 13.71
N LEU A 165 -5.43 -16.57 13.59
CA LEU A 165 -6.03 -15.56 12.70
C LEU A 165 -5.53 -14.16 13.06
N ARG A 166 -5.20 -13.36 12.04
CA ARG A 166 -4.77 -11.96 12.18
C ARG A 166 -5.50 -11.09 11.16
N ALA A 167 -5.61 -9.80 11.47
CA ALA A 167 -6.09 -8.78 10.55
C ALA A 167 -4.90 -8.27 9.71
N ASP A 168 -4.46 -9.10 8.77
CA ASP A 168 -3.21 -8.97 8.03
C ASP A 168 -3.40 -8.85 6.50
N VAL A 169 -4.63 -8.71 6.05
CA VAL A 169 -4.98 -8.47 4.65
C VAL A 169 -5.79 -7.19 4.50
N ASP A 170 -5.78 -6.61 3.32
CA ASP A 170 -6.58 -5.44 2.94
C ASP A 170 -7.02 -5.60 1.48
N LEU A 171 -8.32 -5.65 1.24
CA LEU A 171 -8.88 -6.08 -0.05
C LEU A 171 -9.12 -4.94 -1.02
N LEU A 172 -9.30 -3.72 -0.54
CA LEU A 172 -9.74 -2.58 -1.35
C LEU A 172 -8.80 -1.38 -1.28
N ASN A 173 -8.09 -1.20 -0.16
CA ASN A 173 -7.23 -0.03 0.01
C ASN A 173 -5.80 -0.33 -0.47
N ALA A 174 -5.10 -1.24 0.20
CA ALA A 174 -3.74 -1.64 -0.18
C ALA A 174 -3.71 -2.84 -1.15
N THR A 175 -4.86 -3.42 -1.50
CA THR A 175 -5.01 -4.62 -2.35
C THR A 175 -4.08 -5.76 -1.96
N ASN A 176 -3.89 -5.96 -0.65
CA ASN A 176 -3.08 -7.03 -0.11
C ASN A 176 -3.93 -8.27 0.18
N PHE A 177 -3.93 -9.22 -0.74
CA PHE A 177 -4.65 -10.50 -0.61
C PHE A 177 -3.80 -11.62 0.01
N TYR A 178 -2.55 -11.35 0.37
CA TYR A 178 -1.62 -12.36 0.86
C TYR A 178 -1.64 -12.47 2.38
N THR A 179 -1.78 -13.70 2.87
CA THR A 179 -1.49 -14.09 4.24
C THR A 179 -0.83 -15.46 4.27
N ASP A 180 0.11 -15.66 5.17
CA ASP A 180 0.76 -16.96 5.40
C ASP A 180 -0.03 -17.86 6.35
N ARG A 181 -1.15 -17.39 6.87
CA ARG A 181 -2.13 -18.15 7.68
C ARG A 181 -3.17 -18.78 6.77
N LEU A 182 -3.83 -19.84 7.24
CA LEU A 182 -4.82 -20.56 6.43
C LEU A 182 -5.92 -19.64 5.91
N PHE A 183 -6.31 -18.64 6.72
CA PHE A 183 -7.23 -17.55 6.35
C PHE A 183 -6.67 -16.22 6.80
N GLY A 184 -6.88 -15.18 5.99
CA GLY A 184 -6.70 -13.78 6.35
C GLY A 184 -8.01 -13.16 6.86
N LEU A 185 -7.90 -12.16 7.71
CA LEU A 185 -9.01 -11.34 8.16
C LEU A 185 -8.77 -9.88 7.76
N TRP A 186 -9.80 -9.24 7.25
CA TRP A 186 -9.87 -7.79 7.11
C TRP A 186 -11.07 -7.28 7.84
N VAL A 187 -10.96 -6.21 8.61
CA VAL A 187 -12.07 -5.57 9.29
C VAL A 187 -12.20 -4.16 8.74
N SER A 188 -13.20 -3.97 7.89
CA SER A 188 -13.48 -2.71 7.21
C SER A 188 -14.98 -2.47 7.10
N GLN A 189 -15.37 -1.38 6.42
CA GLN A 189 -16.77 -1.09 6.16
C GLN A 189 -17.43 -2.24 5.40
N ASP A 190 -18.70 -2.50 5.70
CA ASP A 190 -19.53 -3.46 4.98
C ASP A 190 -19.83 -2.92 3.57
N LEU A 191 -19.64 -3.74 2.53
CA LEU A 191 -19.84 -3.37 1.13
C LEU A 191 -21.26 -2.84 0.83
N HIS A 192 -22.27 -3.35 1.53
CA HIS A 192 -23.66 -2.98 1.33
C HIS A 192 -24.20 -2.05 2.43
N HIS A 193 -23.43 -1.82 3.48
CA HIS A 193 -23.80 -0.97 4.60
C HIS A 193 -22.57 -0.23 5.12
N PRO A 194 -22.01 0.74 4.36
CA PRO A 194 -20.71 1.35 4.65
C PRO A 194 -20.65 2.11 5.99
N GLY A 195 -21.80 2.35 6.64
CA GLY A 195 -21.86 2.93 7.98
C GLY A 195 -21.48 1.98 9.13
N ARG A 196 -21.23 0.70 8.88
CA ARG A 196 -20.82 -0.30 9.87
C ARG A 196 -19.61 -1.09 9.43
N TYR A 197 -18.86 -1.64 10.37
CA TYR A 197 -17.76 -2.56 10.09
C TYR A 197 -18.24 -3.99 9.93
N ALA A 198 -17.61 -4.73 9.02
CA ALA A 198 -17.77 -6.17 8.82
C ALA A 198 -16.40 -6.88 8.79
N PRO A 199 -16.31 -8.13 9.27
CA PRO A 199 -15.13 -8.96 9.07
C PRO A 199 -15.20 -9.67 7.70
N TYR A 200 -14.12 -9.56 6.94
CA TYR A 200 -13.92 -10.23 5.67
C TYR A 200 -13.00 -11.42 5.86
N LEU A 201 -13.43 -12.60 5.43
CA LEU A 201 -12.60 -13.81 5.46
C LEU A 201 -12.04 -14.09 4.07
N VAL A 202 -10.72 -14.28 4.00
CA VAL A 202 -9.94 -14.37 2.76
C VAL A 202 -9.13 -15.65 2.75
N GLN A 203 -8.95 -16.26 1.57
CA GLN A 203 -8.06 -17.41 1.38
C GLN A 203 -6.62 -17.07 1.75
N GLY A 204 -5.86 -18.08 2.23
CA GLY A 204 -4.45 -17.95 2.57
C GLY A 204 -3.74 -19.28 2.68
N GLY A 205 -2.55 -19.29 3.31
CA GLY A 205 -1.83 -20.51 3.65
C GLY A 205 -0.78 -20.94 2.64
N LEU A 206 -0.59 -20.24 1.53
CA LEU A 206 0.49 -20.55 0.58
C LEU A 206 1.80 -19.90 1.05
N GLY A 207 2.91 -20.58 0.84
CA GLY A 207 4.25 -20.06 1.12
C GLY A 207 4.87 -19.32 -0.06
N MET A 208 4.45 -19.61 -1.28
CA MET A 208 4.81 -18.87 -2.49
C MET A 208 3.67 -17.93 -2.90
N PRO A 209 3.92 -16.91 -3.74
CA PRO A 209 3.05 -15.75 -3.92
C PRO A 209 1.60 -16.05 -4.30
N GLU A 210 1.36 -17.00 -5.19
CA GLU A 210 0.00 -17.37 -5.61
C GLU A 210 -0.05 -18.79 -6.23
N ARG A 211 -1.24 -19.25 -6.62
CA ARG A 211 -1.51 -20.63 -7.01
C ARG A 211 -0.71 -21.14 -8.22
N SER A 212 -0.37 -20.31 -9.20
CA SER A 212 0.36 -20.75 -10.41
C SER A 212 1.77 -21.24 -10.06
N PHE A 213 2.39 -20.73 -9.00
CA PHE A 213 3.69 -21.19 -8.51
C PHE A 213 3.67 -22.67 -8.10
N TYR A 214 2.50 -23.21 -7.74
CA TYR A 214 2.30 -24.61 -7.37
C TYR A 214 1.81 -25.50 -8.51
N LEU A 215 1.13 -24.92 -9.50
CA LEU A 215 0.36 -25.69 -10.48
C LEU A 215 0.99 -25.70 -11.87
N ASP A 216 1.71 -24.64 -12.24
CA ASP A 216 2.26 -24.52 -13.59
C ASP A 216 3.60 -25.26 -13.74
N GLY A 217 3.96 -25.56 -14.99
CA GLY A 217 5.22 -26.22 -15.34
C GLY A 217 6.39 -25.24 -15.55
N GLY A 218 7.48 -25.76 -16.14
CA GLY A 218 8.65 -24.94 -16.48
C GLY A 218 9.30 -24.31 -15.25
N ARG A 219 9.61 -23.01 -15.31
CA ARG A 219 10.24 -22.25 -14.21
C ARG A 219 9.53 -22.46 -12.85
N MET A 220 8.21 -22.64 -12.84
CA MET A 220 7.47 -22.84 -11.59
C MET A 220 7.80 -24.19 -10.95
N ALA A 221 8.11 -25.21 -11.74
CA ALA A 221 8.59 -26.49 -11.22
C ALA A 221 9.94 -26.35 -10.52
N ASP A 222 10.87 -25.57 -11.11
CA ASP A 222 12.19 -25.30 -10.50
C ASP A 222 12.03 -24.50 -9.20
N LEU A 223 11.13 -23.53 -9.16
CA LEU A 223 10.84 -22.77 -7.94
C LEU A 223 10.23 -23.63 -6.84
N ARG A 224 9.34 -24.58 -7.18
CA ARG A 224 8.80 -25.54 -6.20
C ARG A 224 9.88 -26.45 -5.60
N GLU A 225 10.82 -26.89 -6.42
CA GLU A 225 11.95 -27.69 -5.92
C GLU A 225 12.84 -26.86 -5.00
N ALA A 226 13.14 -25.62 -5.35
CA ALA A 226 13.88 -24.70 -4.49
C ALA A 226 13.12 -24.40 -3.19
N TYR A 227 11.80 -24.23 -3.26
CA TYR A 227 10.94 -24.06 -2.08
C TYR A 227 10.95 -25.30 -1.17
N ARG A 228 10.87 -26.49 -1.76
CA ARG A 228 11.00 -27.75 -1.01
C ARG A 228 12.34 -27.83 -0.28
N ALA A 229 13.43 -27.47 -0.96
CA ALA A 229 14.77 -27.45 -0.35
C ALA A 229 14.86 -26.42 0.79
N HIS A 230 14.23 -25.26 0.64
CA HIS A 230 14.11 -24.26 1.70
C HIS A 230 13.37 -24.81 2.92
N ILE A 231 12.23 -25.48 2.74
CA ILE A 231 11.49 -26.11 3.84
C ILE A 231 12.37 -27.12 4.58
N VAL A 232 13.07 -27.99 3.85
CA VAL A 232 14.01 -28.97 4.44
C VAL A 232 15.03 -28.25 5.31
N LYS A 233 15.66 -27.20 4.77
CA LYS A 233 16.72 -26.49 5.47
C LYS A 233 16.24 -25.78 6.74
N VAL A 234 15.07 -25.15 6.70
CA VAL A 234 14.46 -24.50 7.88
C VAL A 234 14.16 -25.52 8.98
N LEU A 235 13.61 -26.69 8.62
CA LEU A 235 13.33 -27.76 9.57
C LEU A 235 14.62 -28.35 10.18
N GLU A 236 15.68 -28.55 9.38
CA GLU A 236 16.99 -28.99 9.84
C GLU A 236 17.62 -28.00 10.81
N LEU A 237 17.55 -26.69 10.51
CA LEU A 237 18.06 -25.64 11.40
C LEU A 237 17.34 -25.63 12.76
N ALA A 238 16.07 -26.04 12.78
CA ALA A 238 15.29 -26.20 14.02
C ALA A 238 15.53 -27.55 14.72
N GLY A 239 16.37 -28.45 14.17
CA GLY A 239 16.60 -29.78 14.71
C GLY A 239 15.42 -30.74 14.57
N ILE A 240 14.50 -30.47 13.64
CA ILE A 240 13.33 -31.33 13.41
C ILE A 240 13.72 -32.50 12.50
N ALA A 241 13.53 -33.73 13.00
CA ALA A 241 13.85 -34.93 12.28
C ALA A 241 12.93 -35.15 11.05
N ASP A 242 13.38 -36.00 10.12
CA ASP A 242 12.66 -36.37 8.90
C ASP A 242 12.27 -35.18 8.01
N ALA A 243 13.12 -34.13 7.97
CA ALA A 243 12.86 -32.86 7.30
C ALA A 243 12.44 -33.04 5.83
N ALA A 244 13.09 -33.92 5.08
CA ALA A 244 12.74 -34.18 3.68
C ALA A 244 11.32 -34.77 3.52
N ALA A 245 10.96 -35.76 4.32
CA ALA A 245 9.63 -36.36 4.27
C ALA A 245 8.53 -35.38 4.73
N ARG A 246 8.84 -34.50 5.68
CA ARG A 246 7.92 -33.43 6.10
C ARG A 246 7.74 -32.39 5.00
N ALA A 247 8.85 -31.97 4.35
CA ALA A 247 8.79 -31.02 3.25
C ALA A 247 7.91 -31.52 2.09
N GLU A 248 8.00 -32.83 1.73
CA GLU A 248 7.12 -33.41 0.72
C GLU A 248 5.64 -33.28 1.12
N ARG A 249 5.29 -33.60 2.38
CA ARG A 249 3.91 -33.47 2.86
C ARG A 249 3.43 -32.00 2.86
N ILE A 250 4.31 -31.06 3.24
CA ILE A 250 3.99 -29.62 3.25
C ILE A 250 3.73 -29.12 1.84
N VAL A 251 4.63 -29.40 0.89
CA VAL A 251 4.46 -28.98 -0.52
C VAL A 251 3.22 -29.63 -1.15
N ALA A 252 2.93 -30.88 -0.82
CA ALA A 252 1.72 -31.56 -1.28
C ALA A 252 0.44 -30.89 -0.73
N LEU A 253 0.42 -30.55 0.56
CA LEU A 253 -0.70 -29.82 1.18
C LEU A 253 -0.89 -28.43 0.57
N GLU A 254 0.19 -27.64 0.43
CA GLU A 254 0.10 -26.31 -0.19
C GLU A 254 -0.31 -26.39 -1.67
N THR A 255 0.12 -27.43 -2.40
CA THR A 255 -0.37 -27.69 -3.76
C THR A 255 -1.87 -28.01 -3.78
N ALA A 256 -2.37 -28.76 -2.80
CA ALA A 256 -3.80 -29.00 -2.66
C ALA A 256 -4.57 -27.70 -2.32
N MET A 257 -4.01 -26.84 -1.45
CA MET A 257 -4.55 -25.52 -1.19
C MET A 257 -4.59 -24.66 -2.46
N ALA A 258 -3.48 -24.64 -3.24
CA ALA A 258 -3.38 -23.87 -4.48
C ALA A 258 -4.45 -24.27 -5.52
N ARG A 259 -4.83 -25.57 -5.56
CA ARG A 259 -5.91 -26.04 -6.47
C ARG A 259 -7.28 -25.47 -6.13
N VAL A 260 -7.55 -25.19 -4.86
CA VAL A 260 -8.84 -24.63 -4.42
C VAL A 260 -8.82 -23.12 -4.30
N HIS A 261 -7.66 -22.48 -4.38
CA HIS A 261 -7.54 -21.01 -4.39
C HIS A 261 -8.15 -20.41 -5.65
N ALA A 262 -8.78 -19.26 -5.51
CA ALA A 262 -9.20 -18.41 -6.62
C ALA A 262 -7.97 -17.85 -7.36
N THR A 263 -8.15 -17.54 -8.66
CA THR A 263 -7.13 -16.86 -9.46
C THR A 263 -6.97 -15.40 -9.03
N PRO A 264 -5.84 -14.73 -9.35
CA PRO A 264 -5.66 -13.31 -9.07
C PRO A 264 -6.79 -12.43 -9.63
N GLU A 265 -7.24 -12.66 -10.87
CA GLU A 265 -8.34 -11.89 -11.49
C GLU A 265 -9.66 -12.08 -10.73
N ARG A 266 -9.96 -13.32 -10.28
CA ARG A 266 -11.16 -13.61 -9.48
C ARG A 266 -11.08 -12.96 -8.11
N THR A 267 -9.89 -12.97 -7.50
CA THR A 267 -9.62 -12.35 -6.20
C THR A 267 -9.77 -10.83 -6.27
N ASN A 268 -9.35 -10.21 -7.37
CA ASN A 268 -9.46 -8.76 -7.59
C ASN A 268 -10.87 -8.31 -8.05
N ASN A 269 -11.85 -9.21 -8.09
CA ASN A 269 -13.23 -8.88 -8.48
C ASN A 269 -14.12 -8.67 -7.25
N VAL A 270 -14.44 -7.41 -6.95
CA VAL A 270 -15.24 -7.00 -5.78
C VAL A 270 -16.62 -7.64 -5.75
N GLN A 271 -17.35 -7.62 -6.89
CA GLN A 271 -18.69 -8.22 -6.96
C GLN A 271 -18.66 -9.70 -6.67
N ALA A 272 -17.64 -10.38 -7.17
CA ALA A 272 -17.41 -11.78 -6.91
C ALA A 272 -17.00 -12.04 -5.44
N GLY A 273 -16.35 -11.06 -4.77
CA GLY A 273 -15.93 -11.11 -3.36
C GLY A 273 -17.04 -10.77 -2.36
N ALA A 274 -18.12 -10.13 -2.77
CA ALA A 274 -19.19 -9.63 -1.91
C ALA A 274 -20.17 -10.72 -1.44
N ASN A 275 -19.68 -11.78 -0.80
CA ASN A 275 -20.54 -12.91 -0.38
C ASN A 275 -20.83 -12.83 1.12
N ALA A 276 -22.04 -12.39 1.47
CA ALA A 276 -22.49 -12.31 2.85
C ALA A 276 -22.88 -13.71 3.38
N TRP A 277 -22.23 -14.15 4.46
CA TRP A 277 -22.53 -15.37 5.18
C TRP A 277 -22.86 -15.06 6.63
N LYS A 278 -23.82 -15.81 7.20
CA LYS A 278 -23.97 -15.86 8.66
C LYS A 278 -22.95 -16.83 9.26
N GLN A 279 -22.54 -16.63 10.51
CA GLN A 279 -21.67 -17.57 11.20
C GLN A 279 -22.23 -19.00 11.17
N ALA A 280 -23.54 -19.16 11.32
CA ALA A 280 -24.22 -20.46 11.28
C ALA A 280 -24.12 -21.15 9.91
N ASP A 281 -23.92 -20.39 8.83
CA ASP A 281 -23.88 -20.94 7.47
C ASP A 281 -22.55 -21.66 7.17
N PHE A 282 -21.46 -21.34 7.88
CA PHE A 282 -20.14 -21.89 7.60
C PHE A 282 -20.08 -23.41 7.69
N ALA A 283 -20.77 -24.02 8.67
CA ALA A 283 -20.80 -25.48 8.80
C ALA A 283 -21.43 -26.16 7.60
N HIS A 284 -22.41 -25.52 6.94
CA HIS A 284 -23.08 -26.03 5.75
C HIS A 284 -22.32 -25.63 4.46
N ASN A 285 -21.94 -24.38 4.33
CA ASN A 285 -21.32 -23.83 3.11
C ASN A 285 -19.88 -24.27 2.92
N ALA A 286 -19.15 -24.51 4.02
CA ALA A 286 -17.74 -24.91 4.04
C ALA A 286 -17.50 -26.01 5.08
N PRO A 287 -18.04 -27.22 4.87
CA PRO A 287 -17.89 -28.34 5.81
C PRO A 287 -16.43 -28.81 5.89
N GLY A 288 -16.03 -29.30 7.06
CA GLY A 288 -14.70 -29.89 7.29
C GLY A 288 -13.89 -29.25 8.41
N LEU A 289 -14.03 -27.95 8.63
CA LEU A 289 -13.46 -27.24 9.77
C LEU A 289 -14.54 -27.08 10.86
N GLU A 290 -14.15 -27.29 12.12
CA GLU A 290 -15.01 -27.01 13.29
C GLU A 290 -15.11 -25.51 13.51
N TRP A 291 -15.95 -24.83 12.69
CA TRP A 291 -16.04 -23.38 12.61
C TRP A 291 -16.39 -22.70 13.95
N ALA A 292 -17.24 -23.34 14.78
CA ALA A 292 -17.57 -22.81 16.10
C ALA A 292 -16.34 -22.69 17.01
N LEU A 293 -15.46 -23.69 16.97
CA LEU A 293 -14.20 -23.69 17.71
C LEU A 293 -13.18 -22.74 17.12
N PHE A 294 -13.15 -22.62 15.80
CA PHE A 294 -12.33 -21.66 15.10
C PHE A 294 -12.68 -20.21 15.47
N PHE A 295 -13.97 -19.84 15.36
CA PHE A 295 -14.43 -18.48 15.68
C PHE A 295 -14.33 -18.15 17.19
N ASP A 296 -14.53 -19.12 18.07
CA ASP A 296 -14.33 -18.94 19.50
C ASP A 296 -12.86 -18.59 19.81
N ALA A 297 -11.92 -19.36 19.25
CA ALA A 297 -10.49 -19.12 19.43
C ALA A 297 -10.00 -17.83 18.72
N ALA A 298 -10.63 -17.42 17.63
CA ALA A 298 -10.38 -16.16 16.95
C ALA A 298 -10.94 -14.93 17.69
N GLY A 299 -11.73 -15.11 18.77
CA GLY A 299 -12.41 -13.99 19.46
C GLY A 299 -13.60 -13.45 18.68
N LEU A 300 -14.12 -14.20 17.70
CA LEU A 300 -15.25 -13.85 16.84
C LEU A 300 -16.55 -14.60 17.16
N LYS A 301 -16.62 -15.27 18.32
CA LYS A 301 -17.78 -16.07 18.75
C LYS A 301 -19.11 -15.32 18.69
N ALA A 302 -19.12 -14.03 19.02
CA ALA A 302 -20.32 -13.20 19.02
C ALA A 302 -20.65 -12.60 17.65
N GLN A 303 -19.73 -12.67 16.71
CA GLN A 303 -19.90 -12.09 15.37
C GLN A 303 -20.82 -12.95 14.52
N GLN A 304 -21.89 -12.35 13.99
CA GLN A 304 -22.90 -13.08 13.24
C GLN A 304 -22.73 -12.97 11.72
N ASP A 305 -22.32 -11.81 11.24
CA ASP A 305 -22.24 -11.48 9.81
C ASP A 305 -20.79 -11.44 9.35
N PHE A 306 -20.51 -12.09 8.23
CA PHE A 306 -19.19 -12.10 7.59
C PHE A 306 -19.32 -11.83 6.10
N ILE A 307 -18.30 -11.27 5.48
CA ILE A 307 -18.13 -11.27 4.03
C ILE A 307 -17.04 -12.30 3.69
N VAL A 308 -17.38 -13.30 2.89
CA VAL A 308 -16.47 -14.35 2.45
C VAL A 308 -16.01 -14.03 1.05
N TRP A 309 -14.72 -13.63 0.92
CA TRP A 309 -14.23 -13.08 -0.34
C TRP A 309 -14.07 -14.12 -1.45
N GLN A 310 -13.60 -15.33 -1.10
CA GLN A 310 -13.48 -16.46 -2.01
C GLN A 310 -14.22 -17.69 -1.45
N PRO A 311 -15.55 -17.80 -1.61
CA PRO A 311 -16.35 -18.88 -1.03
C PRO A 311 -15.86 -20.29 -1.40
N GLU A 312 -15.47 -20.50 -2.66
CA GLU A 312 -14.99 -21.80 -3.13
C GLU A 312 -13.65 -22.18 -2.49
N ALA A 313 -12.74 -21.21 -2.32
CA ALA A 313 -11.48 -21.44 -1.65
C ALA A 313 -11.69 -21.76 -0.15
N VAL A 314 -12.55 -20.98 0.54
CA VAL A 314 -12.88 -21.23 1.95
C VAL A 314 -13.49 -22.62 2.13
N ARG A 315 -14.39 -23.05 1.23
CA ARG A 315 -14.95 -24.42 1.20
C ARG A 315 -13.86 -25.45 1.00
N GLY A 316 -12.99 -25.26 0.01
CA GLY A 316 -11.92 -26.19 -0.31
C GLY A 316 -10.89 -26.33 0.80
N LEU A 317 -10.46 -25.20 1.39
CA LEU A 317 -9.52 -25.17 2.52
C LEU A 317 -10.12 -25.87 3.76
N SER A 318 -11.41 -25.63 4.05
CA SER A 318 -12.12 -26.29 5.13
C SER A 318 -12.17 -27.81 4.92
N ALA A 319 -12.45 -28.26 3.70
CA ALA A 319 -12.45 -29.69 3.35
C ALA A 319 -11.05 -30.32 3.53
N LEU A 320 -9.97 -29.61 3.19
CA LEU A 320 -8.60 -30.07 3.41
C LEU A 320 -8.28 -30.21 4.91
N VAL A 321 -8.81 -29.32 5.77
CA VAL A 321 -8.65 -29.49 7.23
C VAL A 321 -9.17 -30.86 7.68
N GLN A 322 -10.29 -31.33 7.13
CA GLN A 322 -10.86 -32.62 7.47
C GLN A 322 -10.12 -33.78 6.81
N SER A 323 -9.85 -33.70 5.51
CA SER A 323 -9.36 -34.80 4.71
C SER A 323 -7.88 -35.12 4.93
N GLU A 324 -7.05 -34.10 5.13
CA GLU A 324 -5.62 -34.32 5.29
C GLU A 324 -5.25 -34.85 6.68
N PRO A 325 -4.25 -35.73 6.80
CA PRO A 325 -3.81 -36.25 8.08
C PRO A 325 -3.41 -35.16 9.06
N LEU A 326 -3.72 -35.32 10.36
CA LEU A 326 -3.33 -34.36 11.39
C LEU A 326 -1.80 -34.13 11.42
N GLN A 327 -1.00 -35.17 11.13
CA GLN A 327 0.45 -35.05 11.08
C GLN A 327 0.92 -34.09 9.97
N THR A 328 0.27 -34.11 8.80
CA THR A 328 0.54 -33.16 7.70
C THR A 328 0.33 -31.71 8.15
N TRP A 329 -0.77 -31.45 8.89
CA TRP A 329 -1.05 -30.14 9.48
C TRP A 329 -0.03 -29.72 10.54
N LYS A 330 0.42 -30.67 11.38
CA LYS A 330 1.49 -30.40 12.35
C LYS A 330 2.78 -30.00 11.65
N ASP A 331 3.17 -30.72 10.60
CA ASP A 331 4.37 -30.43 9.82
C ASP A 331 4.27 -29.06 9.16
N TYR A 332 3.14 -28.76 8.51
CA TYR A 332 2.86 -27.46 7.88
C TYR A 332 2.91 -26.33 8.89
N LEU A 333 2.18 -26.43 10.01
CA LEU A 333 2.14 -25.37 11.02
C LEU A 333 3.51 -25.14 11.65
N SER A 334 4.29 -26.19 11.91
CA SER A 334 5.65 -26.07 12.45
C SER A 334 6.58 -25.33 11.47
N PHE A 335 6.52 -25.68 10.18
CA PHE A 335 7.28 -24.94 9.16
C PHE A 335 6.85 -23.48 9.08
N ARG A 336 5.53 -23.19 9.03
CA ARG A 336 5.01 -21.83 8.93
C ARG A 336 5.39 -20.98 10.15
N ALA A 337 5.39 -21.57 11.37
CA ALA A 337 5.85 -20.90 12.59
C ALA A 337 7.34 -20.52 12.49
N LEU A 338 8.19 -21.45 12.05
CA LEU A 338 9.62 -21.21 11.86
C LEU A 338 9.90 -20.19 10.77
N ASP A 339 9.23 -20.27 9.63
CA ASP A 339 9.44 -19.37 8.51
C ASP A 339 9.05 -17.93 8.87
N ARG A 340 7.90 -17.72 9.55
CA ARG A 340 7.51 -16.40 10.09
C ARG A 340 8.50 -15.87 11.11
N ALA A 341 9.00 -16.73 11.99
CA ALA A 341 9.94 -16.34 13.05
C ALA A 341 11.37 -16.07 12.51
N SER A 342 11.74 -16.64 11.35
CA SER A 342 13.09 -16.63 10.79
C SER A 342 13.79 -15.26 10.78
N PRO A 343 13.15 -14.11 10.45
CA PRO A 343 13.78 -12.80 10.51
C PRO A 343 14.23 -12.36 11.92
N TYR A 344 13.70 -13.01 12.97
CA TYR A 344 13.87 -12.68 14.38
C TYR A 344 14.63 -13.77 15.15
N LEU A 345 15.04 -14.85 14.47
CA LEU A 345 15.86 -15.93 15.00
C LEU A 345 17.33 -15.73 14.64
N SER A 346 18.17 -16.74 14.91
CA SER A 346 19.61 -16.71 14.58
C SER A 346 19.85 -16.41 13.10
N LYS A 347 21.06 -15.91 12.82
CA LYS A 347 21.47 -15.51 11.46
C LYS A 347 21.23 -16.59 10.42
N SER A 348 21.42 -17.87 10.76
CA SER A 348 21.21 -19.00 9.86
C SER A 348 19.77 -19.11 9.34
N PHE A 349 18.77 -18.81 10.17
CA PHE A 349 17.36 -18.78 9.75
C PHE A 349 17.07 -17.58 8.85
N ALA A 350 17.56 -16.40 9.22
CA ALA A 350 17.36 -15.18 8.43
C ALA A 350 18.03 -15.28 7.06
N ASP A 351 19.24 -15.86 6.99
CA ASP A 351 19.97 -16.06 5.73
C ASP A 351 19.27 -17.09 4.84
N GLU A 352 18.78 -18.21 5.39
CA GLU A 352 18.05 -19.21 4.62
C GLU A 352 16.75 -18.66 4.05
N ARG A 353 16.00 -17.91 4.86
CA ARG A 353 14.78 -17.25 4.39
C ARG A 353 15.08 -16.28 3.26
N PHE A 354 16.16 -15.50 3.36
CA PHE A 354 16.59 -14.59 2.30
C PHE A 354 17.07 -15.34 1.06
N ALA A 355 17.79 -16.46 1.20
CA ALA A 355 18.26 -17.26 0.08
C ALA A 355 17.10 -17.74 -0.81
N PHE A 356 15.96 -18.08 -0.23
CA PHE A 356 14.78 -18.45 -1.00
C PHE A 356 13.99 -17.22 -1.46
N TYR A 357 13.40 -16.45 -0.54
CA TYR A 357 12.49 -15.36 -0.90
C TYR A 357 13.20 -14.16 -1.56
N GLY A 358 14.39 -13.81 -1.11
CA GLY A 358 15.13 -12.69 -1.67
C GLY A 358 15.90 -13.07 -2.94
N THR A 359 16.71 -14.11 -2.87
CA THR A 359 17.61 -14.44 -4.00
C THR A 359 16.91 -15.28 -5.06
N THR A 360 16.32 -16.41 -4.67
CA THR A 360 15.75 -17.36 -5.64
C THR A 360 14.48 -16.80 -6.28
N LEU A 361 13.57 -16.27 -5.47
CA LEU A 361 12.27 -15.79 -5.93
C LEU A 361 12.35 -14.41 -6.61
N GLU A 362 13.09 -13.46 -6.00
CA GLU A 362 13.13 -12.05 -6.42
C GLU A 362 14.43 -11.65 -7.14
N GLY A 363 15.44 -12.52 -7.15
CA GLY A 363 16.72 -12.24 -7.79
C GLY A 363 17.58 -11.19 -7.09
N THR A 364 17.30 -10.89 -5.82
CA THR A 364 18.04 -9.91 -5.02
C THR A 364 19.36 -10.53 -4.53
N PRO A 365 20.54 -9.98 -4.91
CA PRO A 365 21.82 -10.62 -4.59
C PRO A 365 22.22 -10.56 -3.11
N GLN A 366 21.84 -9.48 -2.42
CA GLN A 366 22.28 -9.20 -1.06
C GLN A 366 21.10 -8.89 -0.14
N GLN A 367 21.12 -9.48 1.05
CA GLN A 367 20.14 -9.16 2.08
C GLN A 367 20.32 -7.70 2.55
N ARG A 368 19.20 -7.00 2.77
CA ARG A 368 19.22 -5.65 3.34
C ARG A 368 19.96 -5.65 4.68
N GLN A 369 20.78 -4.62 4.91
CA GLN A 369 21.49 -4.44 6.17
C GLN A 369 20.54 -4.53 7.37
N ARG A 370 21.01 -5.06 8.50
CA ARG A 370 20.14 -5.34 9.66
C ARG A 370 19.42 -4.10 10.16
N TRP A 371 20.07 -2.95 10.20
CA TRP A 371 19.45 -1.71 10.63
C TRP A 371 18.24 -1.33 9.75
N LYS A 372 18.30 -1.54 8.42
CA LYS A 372 17.18 -1.29 7.50
C LYS A 372 16.00 -2.21 7.83
N ARG A 373 16.29 -3.50 8.04
CA ARG A 373 15.27 -4.49 8.45
C ARG A 373 14.68 -4.16 9.82
N GLY A 374 15.50 -3.62 10.74
CA GLY A 374 15.06 -3.13 12.06
C GLY A 374 14.12 -1.92 11.95
N ILE A 375 14.42 -0.98 11.03
CA ILE A 375 13.53 0.16 10.72
C ILE A 375 12.19 -0.34 10.19
N ASP A 376 12.20 -1.27 9.22
CA ASP A 376 10.97 -1.85 8.66
C ASP A 376 10.13 -2.54 9.75
N ALA A 377 10.75 -3.37 10.60
CA ALA A 377 10.07 -4.05 11.68
C ALA A 377 9.47 -3.08 12.71
N THR A 378 10.18 -1.99 13.01
CA THR A 378 9.70 -0.95 13.94
C THR A 378 8.53 -0.16 13.33
N ASN A 379 8.62 0.21 12.05
CA ASN A 379 7.52 0.86 11.34
C ASN A 379 6.28 -0.04 11.23
N ALA A 380 6.45 -1.33 11.00
CA ALA A 380 5.33 -2.28 10.97
C ALA A 380 4.59 -2.37 12.32
N ALA A 381 5.30 -2.23 13.45
CA ALA A 381 4.73 -2.34 14.79
C ALA A 381 4.23 -1.01 15.38
N LEU A 382 4.96 0.09 15.15
CA LEU A 382 4.81 1.40 15.80
C LEU A 382 4.76 2.54 14.78
N GLY A 383 4.28 2.25 13.57
CA GLY A 383 4.40 3.13 12.42
C GLY A 383 3.82 4.52 12.60
N GLU A 384 2.64 4.67 13.22
CA GLU A 384 2.08 6.00 13.47
C GLU A 384 2.83 6.77 14.56
N ALA A 385 3.41 6.09 15.56
CA ALA A 385 4.26 6.74 16.55
C ALA A 385 5.54 7.29 15.91
N VAL A 386 6.16 6.53 15.00
CA VAL A 386 7.30 7.00 14.17
C VAL A 386 6.83 8.11 13.22
N GLY A 387 5.68 7.94 12.56
CA GLY A 387 5.10 8.90 11.63
C GLY A 387 4.84 10.27 12.25
N LYS A 388 4.37 10.30 13.51
CA LYS A 388 4.19 11.54 14.27
C LYS A 388 5.51 12.32 14.43
N ARG A 389 6.63 11.62 14.70
CA ARG A 389 7.96 12.25 14.78
C ARG A 389 8.50 12.65 13.41
N TYR A 390 8.22 11.82 12.38
CA TYR A 390 8.56 12.12 11.00
C TYR A 390 7.92 13.43 10.53
N VAL A 391 6.61 13.59 10.77
CA VAL A 391 5.88 14.82 10.42
C VAL A 391 6.47 16.05 11.12
N GLN A 392 6.71 15.95 12.44
CA GLN A 392 7.26 17.06 13.23
C GLN A 392 8.63 17.53 12.72
N LYS A 393 9.43 16.62 12.15
CA LYS A 393 10.83 16.91 11.81
C LYS A 393 11.04 17.21 10.31
N TYR A 394 10.28 16.57 9.43
CA TYR A 394 10.59 16.54 7.99
C TYR A 394 9.50 17.07 7.07
N VAL A 395 8.30 17.39 7.57
CA VAL A 395 7.18 17.82 6.74
C VAL A 395 6.94 19.31 6.86
N SER A 396 6.97 20.03 5.73
CA SER A 396 6.69 21.47 5.72
C SER A 396 5.20 21.77 5.49
N ALA A 397 4.68 22.81 6.16
CA ALA A 397 3.32 23.28 5.95
C ALA A 397 3.10 23.76 4.50
N GLN A 398 4.10 24.38 3.88
CA GLN A 398 4.04 24.88 2.51
C GLN A 398 3.79 23.75 1.50
N THR A 399 4.49 22.63 1.64
CA THR A 399 4.30 21.44 0.80
C THR A 399 2.84 20.96 0.84
N LYS A 400 2.28 20.85 2.06
CA LYS A 400 0.88 20.44 2.25
C LYS A 400 -0.09 21.40 1.56
N THR A 401 0.04 22.72 1.78
CA THR A 401 -0.84 23.75 1.19
C THR A 401 -0.82 23.70 -0.34
N ARG A 402 0.36 23.61 -0.97
CA ARG A 402 0.46 23.52 -2.43
C ARG A 402 -0.14 22.22 -3.00
N ALA A 403 0.04 21.09 -2.31
CA ALA A 403 -0.61 19.84 -2.70
C ALA A 403 -2.14 19.93 -2.62
N GLU A 404 -2.68 20.56 -1.57
CA GLU A 404 -4.13 20.79 -1.42
C GLU A 404 -4.70 21.71 -2.53
N GLU A 405 -3.93 22.71 -2.99
CA GLU A 405 -4.31 23.55 -4.13
C GLU A 405 -4.36 22.73 -5.44
N MET A 406 -3.39 21.87 -5.67
CA MET A 406 -3.38 20.98 -6.84
C MET A 406 -4.57 20.03 -6.82
N VAL A 407 -4.89 19.43 -5.68
CA VAL A 407 -6.07 18.57 -5.50
C VAL A 407 -7.34 19.30 -5.92
N LYS A 408 -7.54 20.53 -5.51
CA LYS A 408 -8.70 21.35 -5.90
C LYS A 408 -8.82 21.52 -7.42
N ASN A 409 -7.71 21.81 -8.09
CA ASN A 409 -7.69 21.97 -9.54
C ASN A 409 -8.01 20.66 -10.24
N LEU A 410 -7.48 19.53 -9.74
CA LEU A 410 -7.73 18.19 -10.29
C LEU A 410 -9.19 17.76 -10.12
N VAL A 411 -9.78 17.93 -8.93
CA VAL A 411 -11.21 17.65 -8.69
C VAL A 411 -12.09 18.49 -9.62
N THR A 412 -11.73 19.78 -9.81
CA THR A 412 -12.45 20.67 -10.74
C THR A 412 -12.33 20.19 -12.19
N ALA A 413 -11.12 19.80 -12.62
CA ALA A 413 -10.87 19.32 -13.97
C ALA A 413 -11.63 18.01 -14.22
N PHE A 414 -11.61 17.08 -13.29
CA PHE A 414 -12.33 15.79 -13.41
C PHE A 414 -13.85 16.01 -13.52
N GLY A 415 -14.42 16.90 -12.71
CA GLY A 415 -15.83 17.28 -12.80
C GLY A 415 -16.21 17.85 -14.19
N ARG A 416 -15.35 18.70 -14.79
CA ARG A 416 -15.54 19.21 -16.15
C ARG A 416 -15.45 18.12 -17.22
N ARG A 417 -14.56 17.16 -17.04
CA ARG A 417 -14.46 16.00 -17.94
C ARG A 417 -15.74 15.17 -17.91
N ILE A 418 -16.31 14.87 -16.73
CA ILE A 418 -17.61 14.19 -16.61
C ILE A 418 -18.68 14.97 -17.36
N ASP A 419 -18.76 16.28 -17.21
CA ASP A 419 -19.74 17.12 -17.94
C ASP A 419 -19.58 16.98 -19.47
N ALA A 420 -18.36 16.89 -19.98
CA ALA A 420 -18.03 16.83 -21.40
C ALA A 420 -18.22 15.43 -22.02
N LEU A 421 -18.40 14.35 -21.24
CA LEU A 421 -18.56 13.00 -21.77
C LEU A 421 -19.83 12.88 -22.64
N GLU A 422 -19.68 12.64 -23.93
CA GLU A 422 -20.82 12.50 -24.84
C GLU A 422 -21.48 11.11 -24.77
N TRP A 423 -20.71 10.09 -24.36
CA TRP A 423 -21.18 8.72 -24.33
C TRP A 423 -22.07 8.39 -23.13
N MET A 424 -22.00 9.17 -22.05
CA MET A 424 -22.69 8.94 -20.79
C MET A 424 -24.03 9.68 -20.73
N THR A 425 -25.08 9.00 -20.27
CA THR A 425 -26.41 9.59 -20.09
C THR A 425 -26.42 10.61 -18.95
N PRO A 426 -27.37 11.58 -18.94
CA PRO A 426 -27.50 12.55 -17.85
C PRO A 426 -27.72 11.90 -16.48
N GLU A 427 -28.41 10.76 -16.39
CA GLU A 427 -28.66 10.01 -15.16
C GLU A 427 -27.33 9.52 -14.56
N THR A 428 -26.51 8.78 -15.32
CA THR A 428 -25.21 8.29 -14.86
C THR A 428 -24.27 9.44 -14.53
N LYS A 429 -24.27 10.54 -15.32
CA LYS A 429 -23.48 11.75 -15.01
C LYS A 429 -23.85 12.36 -13.66
N GLN A 430 -25.13 12.35 -13.29
CA GLN A 430 -25.56 12.91 -12.01
C GLN A 430 -24.92 12.16 -10.83
N HIS A 431 -24.91 10.83 -10.85
CA HIS A 431 -24.23 10.02 -9.84
C HIS A 431 -22.72 10.24 -9.84
N ALA A 432 -22.07 10.24 -11.00
CA ALA A 432 -20.64 10.52 -11.11
C ALA A 432 -20.29 11.90 -10.53
N LYS A 433 -21.11 12.92 -10.78
CA LYS A 433 -20.91 14.27 -10.21
C LYS A 433 -21.17 14.31 -8.72
N ALA A 434 -22.17 13.60 -8.21
CA ALA A 434 -22.42 13.49 -6.78
C ALA A 434 -21.22 12.84 -6.07
N LYS A 435 -20.63 11.81 -6.67
CA LYS A 435 -19.44 11.14 -6.16
C LYS A 435 -18.23 12.07 -6.08
N ILE A 436 -17.95 12.86 -7.14
CA ILE A 436 -16.90 13.87 -7.11
C ILE A 436 -17.18 14.98 -6.10
N ALA A 437 -18.42 15.43 -5.97
CA ALA A 437 -18.79 16.47 -5.01
C ALA A 437 -18.66 16.01 -3.55
N GLY A 438 -18.87 14.71 -3.28
CA GLY A 438 -18.72 14.08 -1.97
C GLY A 438 -17.29 13.58 -1.68
N LEU A 439 -16.37 13.68 -2.65
CA LEU A 439 -15.00 13.17 -2.49
C LEU A 439 -14.24 13.97 -1.42
N THR A 440 -13.74 13.27 -0.43
CA THR A 440 -12.89 13.83 0.62
C THR A 440 -11.42 13.53 0.36
N VAL A 441 -10.53 14.44 0.74
CA VAL A 441 -9.09 14.27 0.49
C VAL A 441 -8.30 14.59 1.75
N ALA A 442 -7.47 13.64 2.17
CA ALA A 442 -6.56 13.76 3.29
C ALA A 442 -5.11 13.85 2.78
N VAL A 443 -4.41 14.94 3.14
CA VAL A 443 -3.05 15.23 2.67
C VAL A 443 -2.09 15.30 3.84
N GLY A 444 -0.99 14.56 3.74
CA GLY A 444 0.16 14.63 4.62
C GLY A 444 0.12 13.65 5.78
N TYR A 445 -0.78 13.83 6.74
CA TYR A 445 -0.81 13.06 7.99
C TYR A 445 -2.17 13.16 8.69
N PRO A 446 -2.50 12.20 9.62
CA PRO A 446 -3.75 12.19 10.36
C PRO A 446 -3.84 13.32 11.39
N ASP A 447 -5.06 13.79 11.67
CA ASP A 447 -5.34 14.74 12.73
C ASP A 447 -5.30 14.09 14.13
N SER A 448 -5.54 12.78 14.21
CA SER A 448 -5.47 12.00 15.44
C SER A 448 -4.57 10.78 15.25
N TRP A 449 -3.73 10.50 16.25
CA TRP A 449 -2.74 9.44 16.21
C TRP A 449 -3.20 8.22 16.97
N ARG A 450 -2.76 7.03 16.54
CA ARG A 450 -3.01 5.76 17.24
C ARG A 450 -2.39 5.78 18.64
N ASP A 451 -3.15 5.30 19.63
CA ASP A 451 -2.65 5.09 20.97
C ASP A 451 -2.00 3.72 21.10
N TYR A 452 -0.70 3.70 21.39
CA TYR A 452 0.09 2.49 21.62
C TYR A 452 0.28 2.14 23.08
N SER A 453 -0.39 2.81 24.02
CA SER A 453 -0.21 2.61 25.48
C SER A 453 -0.46 1.17 25.95
N ALA A 454 -1.34 0.44 25.24
CA ALA A 454 -1.63 -0.98 25.52
C ALA A 454 -0.66 -1.97 24.86
N LEU A 455 0.27 -1.51 24.02
CA LEU A 455 1.29 -2.36 23.42
C LEU A 455 2.49 -2.51 24.35
N GLU A 456 2.68 -3.71 24.90
CA GLU A 456 3.89 -4.03 25.66
C GLU A 456 5.07 -4.29 24.72
N VAL A 457 6.16 -3.55 24.91
CA VAL A 457 7.44 -3.74 24.20
C VAL A 457 8.53 -4.06 25.19
N ARG A 458 9.32 -5.11 24.92
CA ARG A 458 10.46 -5.56 25.75
C ARG A 458 11.75 -5.43 24.98
N ARG A 459 12.74 -4.79 25.56
CA ARG A 459 14.03 -4.51 24.94
C ARG A 459 14.87 -5.76 24.64
N ASP A 460 14.55 -6.89 25.23
CA ASP A 460 15.28 -8.16 25.11
C ASP A 460 14.51 -9.26 24.38
N ASP A 461 13.35 -8.96 23.74
CA ASP A 461 12.46 -9.97 23.18
C ASP A 461 11.99 -9.61 21.75
N ALA A 462 12.88 -9.82 20.77
CA ALA A 462 12.61 -9.46 19.37
C ALA A 462 11.38 -10.16 18.78
N LEU A 463 11.28 -11.49 18.89
CA LEU A 463 10.14 -12.26 18.34
C LEU A 463 8.85 -11.95 19.10
N GLY A 464 8.89 -11.96 20.43
CA GLY A 464 7.71 -11.67 21.24
C GLY A 464 7.18 -10.25 21.02
N ASN A 465 8.02 -9.27 20.72
CA ASN A 465 7.57 -7.92 20.35
C ASN A 465 6.73 -7.92 19.07
N VAL A 466 7.13 -8.68 18.05
CA VAL A 466 6.36 -8.83 16.81
C VAL A 466 5.02 -9.48 17.06
N GLU A 467 5.00 -10.55 17.82
CA GLU A 467 3.76 -11.27 18.18
C GLU A 467 2.80 -10.39 18.95
N ARG A 468 3.30 -9.63 19.94
CA ARG A 468 2.50 -8.67 20.71
C ARG A 468 1.97 -7.54 19.84
N ALA A 469 2.78 -7.01 18.90
CA ALA A 469 2.35 -5.97 17.99
C ALA A 469 1.26 -6.47 17.01
N GLN A 470 1.42 -7.67 16.45
CA GLN A 470 0.38 -8.29 15.61
C GLN A 470 -0.92 -8.56 16.38
N LEU A 471 -0.81 -9.02 17.63
CA LEU A 471 -1.98 -9.26 18.46
C LEU A 471 -2.65 -7.96 18.91
N PHE A 472 -1.88 -6.91 19.19
CA PHE A 472 -2.39 -5.57 19.48
C PHE A 472 -3.22 -5.05 18.29
N GLU A 473 -2.68 -5.13 17.09
CA GLU A 473 -3.36 -4.69 15.88
C GLU A 473 -4.60 -5.53 15.57
N TYR A 474 -4.53 -6.84 15.77
CA TYR A 474 -5.68 -7.74 15.65
C TYR A 474 -6.81 -7.34 16.59
N ARG A 475 -6.51 -7.15 17.88
CA ARG A 475 -7.49 -6.74 18.89
C ARG A 475 -8.08 -5.36 18.59
N ARG A 476 -7.27 -4.42 18.10
CA ARG A 476 -7.71 -3.10 17.65
C ARG A 476 -8.74 -3.23 16.53
N ASN A 477 -8.48 -4.06 15.53
CA ASN A 477 -9.40 -4.30 14.43
C ASN A 477 -10.69 -4.99 14.90
N LEU A 478 -10.61 -6.02 15.74
CA LEU A 478 -11.81 -6.65 16.30
C LEU A 478 -12.66 -5.66 17.13
N ALA A 479 -12.03 -4.72 17.82
CA ALA A 479 -12.71 -3.71 18.60
C ALA A 479 -13.52 -2.68 17.77
N LYS A 480 -13.35 -2.66 16.45
CA LYS A 480 -14.20 -1.87 15.53
C LYS A 480 -15.58 -2.50 15.33
N LEU A 481 -15.67 -3.84 15.37
CA LEU A 481 -16.93 -4.56 15.14
C LEU A 481 -18.00 -4.10 16.12
N GLY A 482 -19.20 -3.82 15.58
CA GLY A 482 -20.32 -3.29 16.35
C GLY A 482 -20.24 -1.79 16.67
N LYS A 483 -19.22 -1.06 16.17
CA LYS A 483 -19.12 0.40 16.30
C LYS A 483 -19.45 1.09 14.97
N ALA A 484 -19.75 2.39 15.07
CA ALA A 484 -19.83 3.26 13.90
C ALA A 484 -18.43 3.40 13.26
N VAL A 485 -18.41 3.60 11.96
CA VAL A 485 -17.17 3.79 11.19
C VAL A 485 -16.46 5.09 11.62
N ASP A 486 -15.17 5.02 11.86
CA ASP A 486 -14.32 6.19 12.12
C ASP A 486 -13.66 6.67 10.81
N HIS A 487 -14.25 7.63 10.15
CA HIS A 487 -13.75 8.22 8.90
C HIS A 487 -12.47 9.04 9.05
N ARG A 488 -11.89 9.15 10.25
CA ARG A 488 -10.60 9.81 10.48
C ARG A 488 -9.43 8.82 10.45
N GLU A 489 -9.72 7.51 10.41
CA GLU A 489 -8.68 6.49 10.36
C GLU A 489 -7.84 6.64 9.08
N TRP A 490 -6.52 6.55 9.24
CA TRP A 490 -5.59 6.48 8.12
C TRP A 490 -5.14 5.04 7.89
N TYR A 491 -5.09 4.64 6.62
CA TYR A 491 -4.70 3.29 6.20
C TYR A 491 -3.23 3.21 5.78
N MET A 492 -2.56 4.37 5.68
CA MET A 492 -1.15 4.51 5.34
C MET A 492 -0.41 5.35 6.38
N LEU A 493 0.89 5.13 6.50
CA LEU A 493 1.75 5.90 7.39
C LEU A 493 2.22 7.20 6.70
N PRO A 494 2.42 8.31 7.42
CA PRO A 494 2.94 9.55 6.84
C PRO A 494 4.29 9.40 6.15
N GLN A 495 5.14 8.47 6.60
CA GLN A 495 6.44 8.14 6.02
C GLN A 495 6.37 7.08 4.92
N GLU A 496 5.20 6.61 4.54
CA GLU A 496 5.01 5.68 3.44
C GLU A 496 4.93 6.42 2.10
N VAL A 497 5.67 5.93 1.11
CA VAL A 497 5.73 6.53 -0.23
C VAL A 497 4.68 5.88 -1.11
N ASN A 498 3.46 6.33 -0.97
CA ASN A 498 2.32 5.84 -1.76
C ASN A 498 1.18 6.86 -1.72
N ALA A 499 0.08 6.55 -2.42
CA ALA A 499 -1.20 7.25 -2.36
C ALA A 499 -2.33 6.22 -2.38
N LEU A 500 -3.56 6.62 -2.04
CA LEU A 500 -4.63 5.66 -1.83
C LEU A 500 -6.01 6.27 -2.11
N ASN A 501 -6.83 5.56 -2.88
CA ASN A 501 -8.27 5.74 -2.93
C ASN A 501 -8.96 4.74 -1.99
N VAL A 502 -9.90 5.20 -1.19
CA VAL A 502 -10.73 4.40 -0.28
C VAL A 502 -12.16 4.41 -0.80
N PRO A 503 -12.56 3.43 -1.64
CA PRO A 503 -13.87 3.45 -2.32
C PRO A 503 -15.05 3.46 -1.36
N LEU A 504 -14.96 2.74 -0.24
CA LEU A 504 -15.98 2.65 0.81
C LEU A 504 -16.21 3.96 1.57
N GLU A 505 -15.28 4.91 1.49
CA GLU A 505 -15.37 6.23 2.14
C GLU A 505 -15.49 7.38 1.14
N ASN A 506 -15.41 7.08 -0.15
CA ASN A 506 -15.24 8.10 -1.19
C ASN A 506 -14.16 9.11 -0.79
N ARG A 507 -12.97 8.59 -0.48
CA ARG A 507 -11.88 9.35 0.14
C ARG A 507 -10.53 9.01 -0.48
N LEU A 508 -9.67 10.05 -0.61
CA LEU A 508 -8.28 9.91 -1.02
C LEU A 508 -7.35 10.18 0.16
N ILE A 509 -6.22 9.49 0.21
CA ILE A 509 -5.17 9.69 1.21
C ILE A 509 -3.81 9.83 0.49
N PHE A 510 -3.12 10.95 0.75
CA PHE A 510 -1.77 11.23 0.25
C PHE A 510 -0.80 11.41 1.43
N PRO A 511 -0.03 10.38 1.81
CA PRO A 511 1.00 10.49 2.84
C PRO A 511 2.04 11.58 2.51
N ALA A 512 2.62 12.19 3.54
CA ALA A 512 3.59 13.26 3.36
C ALA A 512 4.84 12.84 2.58
N ALA A 513 5.22 11.56 2.68
CA ALA A 513 6.43 11.05 2.05
C ALA A 513 6.40 11.05 0.52
N ILE A 514 5.22 10.91 -0.13
CA ILE A 514 5.15 10.97 -1.59
C ILE A 514 5.32 12.40 -2.13
N LEU A 515 5.09 13.42 -1.29
CA LEU A 515 5.19 14.83 -1.66
C LEU A 515 6.66 15.31 -1.68
N GLN A 516 7.51 14.58 -2.38
CA GLN A 516 8.94 14.81 -2.56
C GLN A 516 9.37 14.54 -4.00
N PRO A 517 10.49 15.13 -4.48
CA PRO A 517 11.03 14.83 -5.81
C PRO A 517 11.34 13.32 -5.98
N PRO A 518 11.04 12.72 -7.14
CA PRO A 518 10.64 13.36 -8.39
C PRO A 518 9.14 13.59 -8.57
N PHE A 519 8.29 13.27 -7.60
CA PHE A 519 6.84 13.45 -7.73
C PHE A 519 6.43 14.90 -7.49
N PHE A 520 6.91 15.54 -6.43
CA PHE A 520 6.56 16.88 -6.07
C PHE A 520 7.77 17.69 -5.57
N ASP A 521 8.00 18.85 -6.14
CA ASP A 521 8.98 19.82 -5.66
C ASP A 521 8.34 21.22 -5.68
N PRO A 522 8.13 21.88 -4.53
CA PRO A 522 7.53 23.20 -4.50
C PRO A 522 8.37 24.26 -5.24
N ALA A 523 9.63 24.00 -5.54
CA ALA A 523 10.50 24.87 -6.33
C ALA A 523 10.52 24.54 -7.83
N ALA A 524 9.93 23.40 -8.25
CA ALA A 524 9.88 22.98 -9.64
C ALA A 524 8.83 23.74 -10.46
N ASP A 525 8.99 23.70 -11.80
CA ASP A 525 8.00 24.17 -12.76
C ASP A 525 6.66 23.44 -12.56
N ASP A 526 5.57 24.20 -12.57
CA ASP A 526 4.22 23.63 -12.36
C ASP A 526 3.87 22.58 -13.43
N ALA A 527 4.31 22.73 -14.68
CA ALA A 527 4.09 21.69 -15.70
C ALA A 527 4.66 20.33 -15.26
N VAL A 528 5.87 20.33 -14.67
CA VAL A 528 6.51 19.10 -14.15
C VAL A 528 5.73 18.55 -12.96
N ASN A 529 5.34 19.40 -11.99
CA ASN A 529 4.57 18.97 -10.82
C ASN A 529 3.20 18.40 -11.20
N TYR A 530 2.47 19.05 -12.14
CA TYR A 530 1.18 18.52 -12.62
C TYR A 530 1.37 17.23 -13.43
N GLY A 531 2.45 17.11 -14.20
CA GLY A 531 2.78 15.87 -14.93
C GLY A 531 3.13 14.71 -13.99
N ALA A 532 3.80 14.98 -12.88
CA ALA A 532 4.23 13.96 -11.92
C ALA A 532 3.17 13.74 -10.82
N ILE A 533 3.21 14.50 -9.71
CA ILE A 533 2.26 14.29 -8.60
C ILE A 533 0.81 14.59 -9.01
N GLY A 534 0.59 15.54 -9.93
CA GLY A 534 -0.74 15.83 -10.43
C GLY A 534 -1.35 14.63 -11.15
N ALA A 535 -0.57 13.91 -11.96
CA ALA A 535 -1.02 12.67 -12.58
C ALA A 535 -1.31 11.57 -11.54
N VAL A 536 -0.53 11.47 -10.45
CA VAL A 536 -0.81 10.56 -9.34
C VAL A 536 -2.11 10.94 -8.61
N ILE A 537 -2.32 12.23 -8.32
CA ILE A 537 -3.57 12.68 -7.70
C ILE A 537 -4.77 12.40 -8.61
N GLY A 538 -4.63 12.67 -9.91
CA GLY A 538 -5.65 12.34 -10.91
C GLY A 538 -5.93 10.84 -11.02
N HIS A 539 -4.89 10.01 -10.90
CA HIS A 539 -4.96 8.55 -10.82
C HIS A 539 -5.80 8.11 -9.62
N GLU A 540 -5.53 8.63 -8.41
CA GLU A 540 -6.32 8.31 -7.22
C GLU A 540 -7.77 8.78 -7.33
N ILE A 541 -8.03 9.95 -7.90
CA ILE A 541 -9.41 10.39 -8.19
C ILE A 541 -10.08 9.38 -9.12
N SER A 542 -9.36 8.91 -10.13
CA SER A 542 -9.89 8.01 -11.16
C SER A 542 -10.20 6.61 -10.63
N HIS A 543 -9.55 6.17 -9.54
CA HIS A 543 -9.90 4.93 -8.85
C HIS A 543 -11.33 4.94 -8.28
N SER A 544 -11.92 6.09 -8.00
CA SER A 544 -13.35 6.17 -7.69
C SER A 544 -14.24 5.77 -8.88
N PHE A 545 -13.68 5.67 -10.10
CA PHE A 545 -14.38 5.47 -11.36
C PHE A 545 -13.76 4.40 -12.26
N ASP A 546 -12.75 3.65 -11.79
CA ASP A 546 -12.21 2.50 -12.50
C ASP A 546 -13.17 1.30 -12.46
N ASN A 547 -12.76 0.14 -12.96
CA ASN A 547 -13.59 -1.07 -12.99
C ASN A 547 -13.95 -1.62 -11.60
N MET A 548 -13.29 -1.20 -10.53
CA MET A 548 -13.65 -1.50 -9.13
C MET A 548 -14.45 -0.34 -8.51
N GLY A 549 -13.89 0.87 -8.51
CA GLY A 549 -14.50 2.02 -7.86
C GLY A 549 -15.83 2.42 -8.49
N ALA A 550 -16.02 2.18 -9.80
CA ALA A 550 -17.29 2.40 -10.49
C ALA A 550 -18.46 1.51 -9.99
N LEU A 551 -18.15 0.49 -9.19
CA LEU A 551 -19.17 -0.36 -8.55
C LEU A 551 -19.75 0.25 -7.28
N PHE A 552 -19.10 1.28 -6.72
CA PHE A 552 -19.53 1.97 -5.52
C PHE A 552 -20.21 3.29 -5.88
N ASP A 553 -21.31 3.59 -5.20
CA ASP A 553 -22.04 4.85 -5.36
C ASP A 553 -21.36 6.01 -4.61
N GLU A 554 -21.99 7.17 -4.57
CA GLU A 554 -21.55 8.37 -3.87
C GLU A 554 -21.46 8.24 -2.34
N HIS A 555 -22.06 7.19 -1.78
CA HIS A 555 -22.06 6.88 -0.35
C HIS A 555 -21.06 5.79 0.04
N GLY A 556 -20.32 5.24 -0.96
CA GLY A 556 -19.40 4.12 -0.76
C GLY A 556 -20.09 2.76 -0.64
N GLU A 557 -21.37 2.65 -1.03
CA GLU A 557 -22.11 1.39 -1.06
C GLU A 557 -21.86 0.67 -2.39
N LEU A 558 -21.64 -0.65 -2.33
CA LEU A 558 -21.59 -1.50 -3.52
C LEU A 558 -22.97 -1.57 -4.14
N HIS A 559 -23.26 -0.63 -5.03
CA HIS A 559 -24.55 -0.43 -5.66
C HIS A 559 -24.40 -0.07 -7.14
N ASN A 560 -25.15 -0.74 -8.01
CA ASN A 560 -25.14 -0.40 -9.43
C ASN A 560 -25.93 0.89 -9.70
N TRP A 561 -25.22 1.98 -9.99
CA TRP A 561 -25.76 3.29 -10.35
C TRP A 561 -25.71 3.60 -11.86
N TRP A 562 -25.29 2.62 -12.66
CA TRP A 562 -25.15 2.75 -14.10
C TRP A 562 -26.45 2.44 -14.83
N THR A 563 -26.72 3.18 -15.91
CA THR A 563 -27.67 2.67 -16.92
C THR A 563 -27.02 1.48 -17.65
N PRO A 564 -27.80 0.47 -18.07
CA PRO A 564 -27.23 -0.68 -18.80
C PRO A 564 -26.46 -0.30 -20.07
N GLN A 565 -26.88 0.79 -20.73
CA GLN A 565 -26.22 1.30 -21.93
C GLN A 565 -24.84 1.88 -21.62
N ASP A 566 -24.73 2.69 -20.57
CA ASP A 566 -23.47 3.33 -20.18
C ASP A 566 -22.48 2.32 -19.63
N LEU A 567 -22.95 1.38 -18.79
CA LEU A 567 -22.11 0.29 -18.31
C LEU A 567 -21.49 -0.50 -19.47
N LYS A 568 -22.28 -0.85 -20.50
CA LYS A 568 -21.77 -1.56 -21.68
C LYS A 568 -20.70 -0.76 -22.43
N LYS A 569 -20.83 0.57 -22.53
CA LYS A 569 -19.84 1.43 -23.17
C LYS A 569 -18.55 1.52 -22.35
N PHE A 570 -18.69 1.66 -21.02
CA PHE A 570 -17.59 1.64 -20.09
C PHE A 570 -16.79 0.32 -20.17
N GLU A 571 -17.48 -0.82 -20.13
CA GLU A 571 -16.88 -2.14 -20.27
C GLU A 571 -16.19 -2.32 -21.64
N ALA A 572 -16.76 -1.80 -22.73
CA ALA A 572 -16.15 -1.86 -24.04
C ALA A 572 -14.85 -1.06 -24.10
N ALA A 573 -14.82 0.14 -23.52
CA ALA A 573 -13.61 0.96 -23.42
C ALA A 573 -12.55 0.29 -22.52
N GLY A 574 -12.96 -0.29 -21.39
CA GLY A 574 -12.08 -1.07 -20.50
C GLY A 574 -11.47 -2.28 -21.21
N ASN A 575 -12.27 -3.03 -21.97
CA ASN A 575 -11.76 -4.18 -22.75
C ASN A 575 -10.75 -3.75 -23.83
N ALA A 576 -10.97 -2.61 -24.50
CA ALA A 576 -10.02 -2.05 -25.46
C ALA A 576 -8.69 -1.68 -24.78
N LEU A 577 -8.74 -1.07 -23.59
CA LEU A 577 -7.55 -0.74 -22.82
C LEU A 577 -6.81 -2.00 -22.32
N ALA A 578 -7.54 -2.99 -21.82
CA ALA A 578 -6.97 -4.28 -21.42
C ALA A 578 -6.25 -4.96 -22.61
N ALA A 579 -6.80 -4.89 -23.80
CA ALA A 579 -6.17 -5.42 -25.01
C ALA A 579 -4.89 -4.65 -25.37
N GLN A 580 -4.87 -3.31 -25.25
CA GLN A 580 -3.65 -2.50 -25.45
C GLN A 580 -2.52 -2.96 -24.52
N PHE A 581 -2.80 -3.14 -23.23
CA PHE A 581 -1.78 -3.53 -22.25
C PHE A 581 -1.37 -5.00 -22.39
N SER A 582 -2.28 -5.90 -22.76
CA SER A 582 -1.96 -7.31 -23.05
C SER A 582 -1.03 -7.49 -24.26
N ALA A 583 -0.92 -6.50 -25.13
CA ALA A 583 0.02 -6.51 -26.23
C ALA A 583 1.47 -6.22 -25.80
N TYR A 584 1.70 -5.66 -24.62
CA TYR A 584 3.04 -5.40 -24.09
C TYR A 584 3.69 -6.69 -23.60
N LYS A 585 4.93 -6.89 -24.04
CA LYS A 585 5.74 -8.07 -23.69
C LYS A 585 7.00 -7.63 -22.94
N PRO A 586 7.02 -7.73 -21.61
CA PRO A 586 8.24 -7.53 -20.85
C PRO A 586 9.30 -8.60 -21.15
N PHE A 587 8.87 -9.81 -21.55
CA PHE A 587 9.71 -10.91 -22.04
C PHE A 587 9.04 -11.57 -23.26
N ASP A 588 9.80 -12.26 -24.08
CA ASP A 588 9.27 -12.94 -25.27
C ASP A 588 8.19 -13.98 -24.92
N ASP A 589 8.34 -14.63 -23.78
CA ASP A 589 7.47 -15.69 -23.26
C ASP A 589 6.40 -15.20 -22.27
N LEU A 590 6.35 -13.88 -21.95
CA LEU A 590 5.44 -13.36 -20.93
C LEU A 590 4.89 -11.98 -21.32
N SER A 591 3.58 -11.88 -21.41
CA SER A 591 2.85 -10.63 -21.65
C SER A 591 2.29 -10.04 -20.35
N VAL A 592 2.04 -8.73 -20.33
CA VAL A 592 1.27 -8.08 -19.28
C VAL A 592 -0.14 -8.67 -19.25
N ASN A 593 -0.67 -8.95 -18.07
CA ASN A 593 -2.07 -9.34 -17.90
C ASN A 593 -2.95 -8.07 -17.86
N GLY A 594 -3.38 -7.61 -19.02
CA GLY A 594 -4.16 -6.36 -19.15
C GLY A 594 -5.51 -6.39 -18.44
N LYS A 595 -6.06 -7.58 -18.10
CA LYS A 595 -7.28 -7.70 -17.29
C LYS A 595 -6.99 -7.54 -15.81
N LEU A 596 -5.89 -8.11 -15.31
CA LEU A 596 -5.44 -7.93 -13.94
C LEU A 596 -5.10 -6.46 -13.67
N THR A 597 -4.43 -5.80 -14.64
CA THR A 597 -3.98 -4.42 -14.51
C THR A 597 -5.01 -3.37 -14.97
N LEU A 598 -6.26 -3.77 -15.26
CA LEU A 598 -7.24 -2.88 -15.90
C LEU A 598 -7.58 -1.64 -15.05
N GLY A 599 -7.80 -1.80 -13.74
CA GLY A 599 -8.12 -0.69 -12.84
C GLY A 599 -7.03 0.37 -12.86
N GLU A 600 -5.80 -0.08 -12.70
CA GLU A 600 -4.61 0.78 -12.73
C GLU A 600 -4.42 1.49 -14.07
N ASN A 601 -4.67 0.77 -15.17
CA ASN A 601 -4.56 1.35 -16.51
C ASN A 601 -5.64 2.40 -16.78
N ILE A 602 -6.89 2.18 -16.29
CA ILE A 602 -7.96 3.17 -16.36
C ILE A 602 -7.57 4.42 -15.56
N ALA A 603 -7.08 4.21 -14.34
CA ALA A 603 -6.67 5.28 -13.46
C ALA A 603 -5.52 6.12 -14.06
N ASP A 604 -4.54 5.47 -14.70
CA ASP A 604 -3.45 6.17 -15.41
C ASP A 604 -3.95 7.01 -16.59
N VAL A 605 -4.82 6.46 -17.45
CA VAL A 605 -5.33 7.19 -18.62
C VAL A 605 -6.15 8.40 -18.19
N ALA A 606 -7.12 8.19 -17.31
CA ALA A 606 -8.00 9.25 -16.84
C ALA A 606 -7.25 10.25 -15.95
N GLY A 607 -6.35 9.76 -15.11
CA GLY A 607 -5.54 10.60 -14.22
C GLY A 607 -4.61 11.53 -14.97
N LEU A 608 -3.89 11.02 -15.97
CA LEU A 608 -3.00 11.83 -16.82
C LEU A 608 -3.78 12.89 -17.61
N ALA A 609 -4.91 12.51 -18.21
CA ALA A 609 -5.75 13.44 -18.96
C ALA A 609 -6.33 14.55 -18.04
N THR A 610 -6.79 14.17 -16.85
CA THR A 610 -7.29 15.11 -15.84
C THR A 610 -6.20 16.03 -15.34
N ALA A 611 -4.99 15.53 -15.11
CA ALA A 611 -3.85 16.32 -14.67
C ALA A 611 -3.45 17.37 -15.73
N TYR A 612 -3.51 17.01 -17.01
CA TYR A 612 -3.27 17.96 -18.08
C TYR A 612 -4.30 19.08 -18.11
N ASP A 613 -5.59 18.75 -18.01
CA ASP A 613 -6.66 19.76 -17.92
C ASP A 613 -6.51 20.65 -16.67
N ALA A 614 -6.16 20.05 -15.53
CA ALA A 614 -5.91 20.80 -14.29
C ALA A 614 -4.71 21.73 -14.41
N TYR A 615 -3.65 21.31 -15.09
CA TYR A 615 -2.50 22.15 -15.43
C TYR A 615 -2.96 23.36 -16.29
N GLN A 616 -3.71 23.12 -17.35
CA GLN A 616 -4.23 24.21 -18.20
C GLN A 616 -5.12 25.18 -17.39
N LEU A 617 -5.94 24.66 -16.45
CA LEU A 617 -6.72 25.50 -15.54
C LEU A 617 -5.85 26.35 -14.62
N SER A 618 -4.76 25.82 -14.10
CA SER A 618 -3.84 26.51 -13.20
C SER A 618 -3.17 27.72 -13.86
N LEU A 619 -3.00 27.68 -15.17
CA LEU A 619 -2.40 28.76 -15.95
C LEU A 619 -3.26 30.03 -16.00
N GLN A 620 -4.58 29.94 -15.80
CA GLN A 620 -5.49 31.09 -15.83
C GLN A 620 -5.32 31.96 -17.11
N GLY A 621 -5.06 31.30 -18.24
CA GLY A 621 -4.81 31.93 -19.52
C GLY A 621 -3.39 32.48 -19.74
N LYS A 622 -2.49 32.33 -18.80
CA LYS A 622 -1.06 32.66 -18.97
C LYS A 622 -0.42 31.66 -19.96
N GLN A 623 0.56 32.16 -20.68
CA GLN A 623 1.36 31.31 -21.61
C GLN A 623 2.76 31.12 -20.99
N PRO A 624 3.07 29.94 -20.41
CA PRO A 624 4.39 29.69 -19.86
C PRO A 624 5.44 29.64 -20.96
N GLN A 625 6.65 30.07 -20.61
CA GLN A 625 7.75 30.09 -21.58
C GLN A 625 8.31 28.70 -21.85
N THR A 626 8.94 28.54 -23.01
CA THR A 626 9.82 27.40 -23.27
C THR A 626 11.06 27.50 -22.39
N ILE A 627 11.42 26.42 -21.70
CA ILE A 627 12.60 26.33 -20.82
C ILE A 627 13.50 25.22 -21.37
N ASP A 628 14.78 25.49 -21.60
CA ASP A 628 15.78 24.54 -22.12
C ASP A 628 15.35 23.82 -23.41
N GLY A 629 14.58 24.51 -24.24
CA GLY A 629 14.06 24.00 -25.51
C GLY A 629 12.81 23.11 -25.37
N PHE A 630 12.26 22.96 -24.16
CA PHE A 630 11.02 22.22 -23.93
C PHE A 630 9.82 23.15 -23.75
N SER A 631 8.76 22.89 -24.54
CA SER A 631 7.48 23.57 -24.34
C SER A 631 6.85 23.18 -23.00
N PRO A 632 5.88 23.96 -22.48
CA PRO A 632 5.15 23.60 -21.25
C PRO A 632 4.52 22.19 -21.33
N ASP A 633 3.90 21.85 -22.46
CA ASP A 633 3.29 20.53 -22.66
C ASP A 633 4.34 19.40 -22.68
N GLN A 634 5.49 19.63 -23.30
CA GLN A 634 6.58 18.68 -23.24
C GLN A 634 7.07 18.43 -21.82
N ARG A 635 7.24 19.50 -21.02
CA ARG A 635 7.66 19.37 -19.62
C ARG A 635 6.63 18.62 -18.78
N PHE A 636 5.33 18.83 -19.03
CA PHE A 636 4.25 18.08 -18.40
C PHE A 636 4.38 16.58 -18.66
N PHE A 637 4.41 16.15 -19.92
CA PHE A 637 4.50 14.74 -20.26
C PHE A 637 5.83 14.10 -19.87
N LEU A 638 6.94 14.85 -19.87
CA LEU A 638 8.23 14.38 -19.38
C LEU A 638 8.21 14.18 -17.86
N GLY A 639 7.56 15.06 -17.09
CA GLY A 639 7.32 14.88 -15.67
C GLY A 639 6.60 13.56 -15.37
N PHE A 640 5.54 13.28 -16.13
CA PHE A 640 4.81 12.00 -16.04
C PHE A 640 5.70 10.79 -16.35
N ALA A 641 6.39 10.79 -17.46
CA ALA A 641 7.20 9.64 -17.83
C ALA A 641 8.35 9.36 -16.84
N GLN A 642 8.95 10.41 -16.28
CA GLN A 642 10.01 10.29 -15.28
C GLN A 642 9.48 9.86 -13.89
N ALA A 643 8.24 10.18 -13.55
CA ALA A 643 7.58 9.65 -12.36
C ALA A 643 7.53 8.11 -12.40
N TRP A 644 7.33 7.52 -13.58
CA TRP A 644 7.27 6.06 -13.78
C TRP A 644 8.60 5.41 -14.16
N ARG A 645 9.72 6.13 -14.13
CA ARG A 645 11.02 5.53 -14.42
C ARG A 645 11.36 4.43 -13.42
N GLY A 646 11.89 3.31 -13.95
CA GLY A 646 12.20 2.17 -13.09
C GLY A 646 12.96 1.07 -13.82
N LYS A 647 13.65 0.25 -13.01
CA LYS A 647 14.35 -0.96 -13.40
C LYS A 647 14.01 -2.09 -12.45
N TYR A 648 13.96 -3.30 -12.96
CA TYR A 648 13.72 -4.52 -12.21
C TYR A 648 14.81 -5.54 -12.51
N ARG A 649 15.07 -6.44 -11.55
CA ARG A 649 15.75 -7.71 -11.85
C ARG A 649 14.75 -8.63 -12.54
N ASP A 650 15.23 -9.49 -13.45
CA ASP A 650 14.35 -10.31 -14.29
C ASP A 650 13.38 -11.18 -13.48
N ALA A 651 13.88 -11.81 -12.40
CA ALA A 651 13.03 -12.64 -11.53
C ALA A 651 11.90 -11.82 -10.89
N ALA A 652 12.22 -10.63 -10.35
CA ALA A 652 11.23 -9.73 -9.75
C ALA A 652 10.23 -9.20 -10.79
N LEU A 653 10.69 -8.84 -12.00
CA LEU A 653 9.79 -8.40 -13.07
C LEU A 653 8.81 -9.51 -13.47
N ARG A 654 9.29 -10.77 -13.60
CA ARG A 654 8.43 -11.92 -13.90
C ARG A 654 7.37 -12.14 -12.83
N ASN A 655 7.76 -12.05 -11.55
CA ASN A 655 6.82 -12.18 -10.44
C ASN A 655 5.79 -11.02 -10.46
N ALA A 656 6.23 -9.78 -10.61
CA ALA A 656 5.33 -8.62 -10.67
C ALA A 656 4.31 -8.75 -11.80
N VAL A 657 4.71 -9.18 -13.01
CA VAL A 657 3.77 -9.37 -14.14
C VAL A 657 2.68 -10.41 -13.84
N LEU A 658 2.96 -11.37 -12.96
CA LEU A 658 2.01 -12.43 -12.59
C LEU A 658 1.10 -12.06 -11.42
N THR A 659 1.56 -11.18 -10.51
CA THR A 659 0.91 -10.98 -9.21
C THR A 659 0.48 -9.54 -8.95
N ASP A 660 1.13 -8.55 -9.57
CA ASP A 660 0.88 -7.12 -9.33
C ASP A 660 -0.28 -6.62 -10.22
N VAL A 661 -1.17 -5.84 -9.62
CA VAL A 661 -2.27 -5.17 -10.33
C VAL A 661 -1.80 -3.99 -11.18
N HIS A 662 -0.53 -3.55 -11.02
CA HIS A 662 0.08 -2.49 -11.80
C HIS A 662 0.89 -3.05 -12.98
N ALA A 663 0.74 -2.45 -14.15
CA ALA A 663 1.67 -2.68 -15.25
C ALA A 663 3.08 -2.14 -14.89
N PRO A 664 4.17 -2.77 -15.37
CA PRO A 664 5.52 -2.23 -15.15
C PRO A 664 5.65 -0.78 -15.63
N GLY A 665 6.39 0.06 -14.86
CA GLY A 665 6.48 1.51 -15.07
C GLY A 665 6.80 1.93 -16.52
N ARG A 666 7.62 1.13 -17.25
CA ARG A 666 7.87 1.36 -18.69
C ARG A 666 6.58 1.42 -19.51
N PHE A 667 5.60 0.57 -19.22
CA PHE A 667 4.34 0.52 -19.97
C PHE A 667 3.34 1.55 -19.43
N ARG A 668 3.39 1.89 -18.13
CA ARG A 668 2.62 3.00 -17.55
C ARG A 668 3.00 4.33 -18.22
N ALA A 669 4.29 4.59 -18.46
CA ALA A 669 4.74 5.80 -19.16
C ALA A 669 4.19 5.90 -20.60
N GLN A 670 3.85 4.78 -21.24
CA GLN A 670 3.28 4.76 -22.60
C GLN A 670 1.76 5.04 -22.65
N THR A 671 1.12 5.25 -21.50
CA THR A 671 -0.27 5.72 -21.38
C THR A 671 -0.52 7.01 -22.16
N VAL A 672 0.51 7.84 -22.35
CA VAL A 672 0.48 9.09 -23.14
C VAL A 672 -0.14 8.93 -24.53
N ARG A 673 -0.03 7.74 -25.13
CA ARG A 673 -0.62 7.41 -26.46
C ARG A 673 -2.15 7.54 -26.52
N ASN A 674 -2.82 7.55 -25.35
CA ASN A 674 -4.26 7.76 -25.25
C ASN A 674 -4.65 9.24 -25.03
N VAL A 675 -3.68 10.16 -24.88
CA VAL A 675 -3.91 11.59 -24.61
C VAL A 675 -3.64 12.43 -25.85
N ASP A 676 -4.64 13.10 -26.37
CA ASP A 676 -4.56 13.84 -27.63
C ASP A 676 -3.46 14.90 -27.63
N ALA A 677 -3.27 15.64 -26.52
CA ALA A 677 -2.30 16.72 -26.38
C ALA A 677 -0.83 16.24 -26.50
N TRP A 678 -0.55 14.96 -26.27
CA TRP A 678 0.79 14.41 -26.40
C TRP A 678 1.28 14.40 -27.87
N TYR A 679 0.39 14.18 -28.82
CA TYR A 679 0.74 14.07 -30.25
C TYR A 679 1.34 15.36 -30.80
N PRO A 680 0.70 16.54 -30.70
CA PRO A 680 1.32 17.77 -31.14
C PRO A 680 2.52 18.20 -30.30
N ALA A 681 2.55 17.87 -28.99
CA ALA A 681 3.68 18.22 -28.12
C ALA A 681 5.00 17.58 -28.60
N PHE A 682 4.94 16.36 -29.13
CA PHE A 682 6.11 15.61 -29.57
C PHE A 682 6.14 15.33 -31.08
N ASP A 683 5.25 15.96 -31.85
CA ASP A 683 5.12 15.78 -33.29
C ASP A 683 5.03 14.31 -33.73
N VAL A 684 4.22 13.52 -33.01
CA VAL A 684 4.09 12.06 -33.21
C VAL A 684 3.39 11.74 -34.51
N LYS A 685 4.03 10.88 -35.33
CA LYS A 685 3.60 10.54 -36.68
C LYS A 685 2.93 9.17 -36.75
N PRO A 686 2.06 8.93 -37.76
CA PRO A 686 1.34 7.67 -37.94
C PRO A 686 2.23 6.42 -38.09
N GLU A 687 3.44 6.56 -38.58
CA GLU A 687 4.41 5.48 -38.77
C GLU A 687 5.14 5.07 -37.49
N GLN A 688 5.00 5.81 -36.40
CA GLN A 688 5.68 5.54 -35.13
C GLN A 688 4.93 4.51 -34.28
N GLN A 689 5.67 3.72 -33.47
CA GLN A 689 5.15 2.54 -32.81
C GLN A 689 4.03 2.84 -31.77
N LEU A 690 4.10 3.99 -31.10
CA LEU A 690 3.11 4.39 -30.11
C LEU A 690 1.92 5.13 -30.71
N TYR A 691 1.95 5.43 -32.03
CA TYR A 691 0.84 6.13 -32.65
C TYR A 691 -0.46 5.32 -32.55
N LEU A 692 -1.52 5.99 -32.18
CA LEU A 692 -2.90 5.52 -32.28
C LEU A 692 -3.70 6.55 -33.09
N ALA A 693 -4.46 6.07 -34.06
CA ALA A 693 -5.45 6.92 -34.70
C ALA A 693 -6.46 7.44 -33.67
N PRO A 694 -7.03 8.64 -33.82
CA PRO A 694 -7.89 9.25 -32.79
C PRO A 694 -9.01 8.33 -32.29
N GLU A 695 -9.60 7.52 -33.15
CA GLU A 695 -10.65 6.55 -32.83
C GLU A 695 -10.18 5.31 -32.06
N GLN A 696 -8.86 5.06 -32.04
CA GLN A 696 -8.24 3.96 -31.29
C GLN A 696 -7.76 4.38 -29.90
N ARG A 697 -7.73 5.69 -29.62
CA ARG A 697 -7.35 6.22 -28.30
C ARG A 697 -8.46 5.95 -27.31
N VAL A 698 -8.14 5.26 -26.25
CA VAL A 698 -9.12 4.93 -25.21
C VAL A 698 -9.37 6.17 -24.35
N LYS A 699 -10.60 6.65 -24.35
CA LYS A 699 -11.09 7.78 -23.55
C LYS A 699 -12.23 7.27 -22.69
N ILE A 700 -11.97 7.06 -21.40
CA ILE A 700 -12.99 6.54 -20.49
C ILE A 700 -13.63 7.70 -19.72
N TRP A 701 -12.81 8.54 -19.09
CA TRP A 701 -13.24 9.70 -18.30
C TRP A 701 -12.71 11.02 -18.84
#